data_8e5fa02ae6be9cc19e52ba0ee1bb2e98
#
_entry.id   8e5fa02ae6be9cc19e52ba0ee1bb2e98
#
_cell.length_a   1.000
_cell.length_b   1.000
_cell.length_c   1.000
_cell.angle_alpha   90.00
_cell.angle_beta   90.00
_cell.angle_gamma   90.00
#
_symmetry.space_group_name_H-M   'P 1'
#
loop_
_entity.id
_entity.type
_entity.pdbx_description
1 polymer ?
#
loop_
_entity_poly.entity_id
_entity_poly.type
_entity_poly.pdbx_seq_one_letter_code
_entity_poly.pdbx_strand_id
1 'polypeptide(L)'
;MDKMSKWIVKYRNMILAVAIVLLIPSAIGYFNTNINYDLLSYLPSTSESMKTQKILGDDFNLSSVDFLVVNNKTDQEAAKIKEEINKIDGVEKCIWRDDVLDISVPKQAIPESIQDMLYSGDSTMMIVTFKEPTSSMRTMNAISKIKKYTKDDCYLGGISAISEDTKDQTEHDTPIYAGIAVVLCMIVLFLGLESTIAPVVFMLGMIFPIVYNFGTNVFLGEISYITKALAVVLQLAVTLDYSIFLLHRYQEEKQKLPNEEAMAKAIKATFTSITSSSITTIAGFVALCVMQLTLGRDIGIVMAKGVVLGVLSTIFILPSLLMFFDKTIEKYKHKTILNELHKVPRFVIRHYKKILVAFVLIFIPFGYGQAHTNIYYDLISGMPGDFASIIGTNQLKDKFDMTTTHFVLVDDKLTTNEIQNMCSEIKDLKGIHNVLAYEEFVGPGLASNFTPSVVKDIFQNGGKKLIVVNSDYKAATDKLNTQLDKMDTIIHKYDKKGMIGGEGSMTRDLITTTNTDFAMVNVLSVIMIFIIVALTFKSFALPVILVLTIEFAITINMGIPFFTGTTLPFIASMVIGTIQLGATVDYAILMTTRFKEELSHGKKVKEAALIAMEKSSVSIMTSGFSFFAACIGVSFVAKMDLIKSLVILLARGALISVVSILLVLPSLLIFCHKFIEKTTKNWPESNMEAKGE
;
A
#
# COMPACT_ATOMS: atom_id res chain seq x y z
N MET A 1 -1.65 -20.33 31.89
CA MET A 1 -2.89 -20.13 31.13
C MET A 1 -4.13 -20.15 32.01
N ASP A 2 -4.39 -21.19 32.83
CA ASP A 2 -5.58 -21.25 33.70
C ASP A 2 -5.74 -20.05 34.65
N LYS A 3 -4.64 -19.59 35.26
CA LYS A 3 -4.68 -18.41 36.14
C LYS A 3 -5.01 -17.12 35.37
N MET A 4 -4.48 -16.99 34.16
CA MET A 4 -4.70 -15.81 33.32
C MET A 4 -6.14 -15.74 32.78
N SER A 5 -6.69 -16.85 32.25
CA SER A 5 -8.07 -16.86 31.74
C SER A 5 -9.10 -16.58 32.85
N LYS A 6 -8.93 -17.16 34.05
CA LYS A 6 -9.76 -16.86 35.21
C LYS A 6 -9.59 -15.41 35.68
N TRP A 7 -8.37 -14.85 35.60
CA TRP A 7 -8.12 -13.45 35.96
C TRP A 7 -8.85 -12.50 35.00
N ILE A 8 -8.81 -12.75 33.67
CA ILE A 8 -9.50 -11.95 32.65
C ILE A 8 -11.00 -11.91 32.96
N VAL A 9 -11.60 -13.06 33.21
CA VAL A 9 -13.05 -13.18 33.47
C VAL A 9 -13.42 -12.46 34.77
N LYS A 10 -12.62 -12.61 35.84
CA LYS A 10 -12.84 -11.98 37.14
C LYS A 10 -12.78 -10.45 37.07
N TYR A 11 -11.80 -9.89 36.33
CA TYR A 11 -11.55 -8.44 36.26
C TYR A 11 -12.10 -7.79 34.98
N ARG A 12 -13.06 -8.41 34.29
CA ARG A 12 -13.62 -7.95 33.00
C ARG A 12 -14.06 -6.48 33.00
N ASN A 13 -14.72 -6.01 34.07
CA ASN A 13 -15.19 -4.62 34.15
C ASN A 13 -14.01 -3.63 34.27
N MET A 14 -12.96 -3.99 35.01
CA MET A 14 -11.73 -3.21 35.12
C MET A 14 -11.00 -3.15 33.77
N ILE A 15 -10.93 -4.27 33.05
CA ILE A 15 -10.32 -4.34 31.71
C ILE A 15 -11.05 -3.41 30.76
N LEU A 16 -12.38 -3.42 30.74
CA LEU A 16 -13.16 -2.50 29.91
C LEU A 16 -12.96 -1.04 30.30
N ALA A 17 -12.94 -0.72 31.59
CA ALA A 17 -12.67 0.64 32.06
C ALA A 17 -11.30 1.15 31.61
N VAL A 18 -10.26 0.35 31.78
CA VAL A 18 -8.89 0.68 31.33
C VAL A 18 -8.84 0.83 29.80
N ALA A 19 -9.51 -0.07 29.07
CA ALA A 19 -9.57 0.01 27.60
C ALA A 19 -10.23 1.33 27.15
N ILE A 20 -11.34 1.74 27.77
CA ILE A 20 -12.01 3.01 27.45
C ILE A 20 -11.10 4.21 27.75
N VAL A 21 -10.42 4.21 28.90
CA VAL A 21 -9.48 5.30 29.27
C VAL A 21 -8.33 5.41 28.27
N LEU A 22 -7.80 4.30 27.77
CA LEU A 22 -6.73 4.30 26.77
C LEU A 22 -7.16 4.80 25.38
N LEU A 23 -8.45 4.91 25.09
CA LEU A 23 -8.92 5.55 23.86
C LEU A 23 -8.57 7.04 23.81
N ILE A 24 -8.53 7.73 24.96
CA ILE A 24 -8.27 9.18 25.02
C ILE A 24 -6.86 9.51 24.49
N PRO A 25 -5.76 8.98 25.07
CA PRO A 25 -4.43 9.26 24.55
C PRO A 25 -4.24 8.74 23.12
N SER A 26 -4.91 7.65 22.74
CA SER A 26 -4.86 7.14 21.37
C SER A 26 -5.53 8.08 20.38
N ALA A 27 -6.66 8.69 20.73
CA ALA A 27 -7.30 9.71 19.89
C ALA A 27 -6.39 10.95 19.72
N ILE A 28 -5.74 11.40 20.80
CA ILE A 28 -4.77 12.51 20.73
C ILE A 28 -3.61 12.14 19.77
N GLY A 29 -3.07 10.93 19.88
CA GLY A 29 -2.01 10.46 19.00
C GLY A 29 -2.44 10.39 17.54
N TYR A 30 -3.68 9.98 17.26
CA TYR A 30 -4.23 9.95 15.90
C TYR A 30 -4.21 11.32 15.23
N PHE A 31 -4.67 12.37 15.93
CA PHE A 31 -4.69 13.74 15.38
C PHE A 31 -3.30 14.37 15.24
N ASN A 32 -2.29 13.85 15.95
CA ASN A 32 -0.91 14.34 15.88
C ASN A 32 0.00 13.47 14.98
N THR A 33 -0.53 12.47 14.31
CA THR A 33 0.24 11.67 13.35
C THR A 33 0.31 12.36 12.00
N ASN A 34 1.51 12.62 11.50
CA ASN A 34 1.71 13.18 10.17
C ASN A 34 1.44 12.12 9.09
N ILE A 35 0.81 12.54 8.01
CA ILE A 35 0.54 11.69 6.84
C ILE A 35 1.35 12.21 5.66
N ASN A 36 2.12 11.33 5.07
CA ASN A 36 2.91 11.62 3.87
C ASN A 36 2.12 11.20 2.62
N TYR A 37 1.93 12.16 1.72
CA TYR A 37 1.16 11.98 0.47
C TYR A 37 2.05 11.91 -0.77
N ASP A 38 3.37 12.11 -0.61
CA ASP A 38 4.35 12.01 -1.68
C ASP A 38 4.97 10.61 -1.74
N LEU A 39 4.61 9.84 -2.77
CA LEU A 39 5.11 8.47 -2.95
C LEU A 39 6.60 8.41 -3.33
N LEU A 40 7.14 9.41 -4.01
CA LEU A 40 8.53 9.42 -4.42
C LEU A 40 9.48 9.67 -3.23
N SER A 41 8.99 10.30 -2.15
CA SER A 41 9.76 10.47 -0.92
C SER A 41 10.09 9.16 -0.20
N TYR A 42 9.43 8.04 -0.57
CA TYR A 42 9.72 6.70 -0.01
C TYR A 42 10.90 5.98 -0.67
N LEU A 43 11.51 6.58 -1.69
CA LEU A 43 12.77 6.08 -2.26
C LEU A 43 13.90 6.07 -1.21
N PRO A 44 14.86 5.13 -1.31
CA PRO A 44 16.01 5.12 -0.44
C PRO A 44 16.79 6.44 -0.55
N SER A 45 17.16 7.05 0.58
CA SER A 45 17.99 8.26 0.60
C SER A 45 19.39 8.08 -0.03
N THR A 46 19.78 6.82 -0.27
CA THR A 46 21.02 6.44 -0.95
C THR A 46 20.94 6.48 -2.46
N SER A 47 19.71 6.53 -3.03
CA SER A 47 19.54 6.63 -4.50
C SER A 47 20.08 7.96 -5.04
N GLU A 48 20.49 7.96 -6.29
CA GLU A 48 21.09 9.14 -6.91
C GLU A 48 20.07 10.26 -7.07
N SER A 49 18.87 9.93 -7.50
CA SER A 49 17.78 10.90 -7.64
C SER A 49 17.44 11.60 -6.33
N MET A 50 17.42 10.86 -5.19
CA MET A 50 17.17 11.46 -3.87
C MET A 50 18.31 12.35 -3.38
N LYS A 51 19.56 11.98 -3.67
CA LYS A 51 20.72 12.86 -3.39
C LYS A 51 20.64 14.14 -4.20
N THR A 52 20.30 14.02 -5.50
CA THR A 52 20.11 15.17 -6.37
C THR A 52 18.97 16.07 -5.86
N GLN A 53 17.84 15.49 -5.49
CA GLN A 53 16.71 16.23 -4.93
C GLN A 53 17.07 16.99 -3.65
N LYS A 54 17.90 16.38 -2.80
CA LYS A 54 18.42 17.04 -1.60
C LYS A 54 19.27 18.26 -1.93
N ILE A 55 20.20 18.13 -2.88
CA ILE A 55 21.06 19.25 -3.33
C ILE A 55 20.21 20.36 -3.97
N LEU A 56 19.22 20.00 -4.78
CA LEU A 56 18.28 20.96 -5.35
C LEU A 56 17.54 21.74 -4.26
N GLY A 57 17.15 21.06 -3.18
CA GLY A 57 16.49 21.71 -2.04
C GLY A 57 17.44 22.61 -1.23
N ASP A 58 18.57 22.07 -0.81
CA ASP A 58 19.48 22.73 0.12
C ASP A 58 20.24 23.88 -0.52
N ASP A 59 20.71 23.71 -1.77
CA ASP A 59 21.59 24.68 -2.43
C ASP A 59 20.83 25.62 -3.39
N PHE A 60 19.78 25.12 -4.08
CA PHE A 60 19.08 25.88 -5.11
C PHE A 60 17.70 26.40 -4.65
N ASN A 61 17.25 26.12 -3.44
CA ASN A 61 15.92 26.40 -2.94
C ASN A 61 14.79 25.80 -3.82
N LEU A 62 15.08 24.68 -4.48
CA LEU A 62 14.15 23.91 -5.31
C LEU A 62 13.70 22.64 -4.61
N SER A 63 13.34 22.76 -3.32
CA SER A 63 12.82 21.65 -2.52
C SER A 63 11.59 21.00 -3.14
N SER A 64 10.76 21.83 -3.75
CA SER A 64 9.55 21.44 -4.45
C SER A 64 9.24 22.51 -5.51
N VAL A 65 8.89 22.06 -6.72
CA VAL A 65 8.63 22.92 -7.87
C VAL A 65 7.36 22.46 -8.57
N ASP A 66 6.44 23.37 -8.77
CA ASP A 66 5.25 23.17 -9.60
C ASP A 66 5.14 24.27 -10.64
N PHE A 67 4.34 24.05 -11.67
CA PHE A 67 4.13 24.98 -12.78
C PHE A 67 2.67 25.42 -12.81
N LEU A 68 2.47 26.73 -12.78
CA LEU A 68 1.13 27.33 -12.87
C LEU A 68 0.84 27.75 -14.29
N VAL A 69 -0.15 27.14 -14.92
CA VAL A 69 -0.68 27.55 -16.21
C VAL A 69 -1.81 28.54 -15.99
N VAL A 70 -1.66 29.74 -16.54
CA VAL A 70 -2.64 30.83 -16.49
C VAL A 70 -3.21 31.05 -17.88
N ASN A 71 -4.51 30.81 -18.05
CA ASN A 71 -5.21 30.91 -19.34
C ASN A 71 -6.02 32.19 -19.45
N ASN A 72 -6.16 32.71 -20.66
CA ASN A 72 -7.09 33.81 -21.01
C ASN A 72 -6.93 35.04 -20.12
N LYS A 73 -5.73 35.34 -19.62
CA LYS A 73 -5.43 36.54 -18.82
C LYS A 73 -4.42 37.41 -19.51
N THR A 74 -4.57 38.71 -19.28
CA THR A 74 -3.58 39.70 -19.71
C THR A 74 -2.31 39.58 -18.85
N ASP A 75 -1.17 40.10 -19.38
CA ASP A 75 0.09 40.10 -18.63
C ASP A 75 -0.02 40.88 -17.31
N GLN A 76 -0.86 41.93 -17.25
CA GLN A 76 -1.10 42.70 -16.02
C GLN A 76 -1.89 41.90 -14.98
N GLU A 77 -2.87 41.08 -15.41
CA GLU A 77 -3.60 40.19 -14.53
C GLU A 77 -2.71 39.02 -14.05
N ALA A 78 -1.90 38.49 -14.94
CA ALA A 78 -0.91 37.43 -14.60
C ALA A 78 0.11 37.94 -13.56
N ALA A 79 0.61 39.16 -13.72
CA ALA A 79 1.51 39.77 -12.72
C ALA A 79 0.85 39.93 -11.35
N LYS A 80 -0.43 40.33 -11.29
CA LYS A 80 -1.16 40.40 -10.02
C LYS A 80 -1.32 39.02 -9.37
N ILE A 81 -1.63 37.98 -10.15
CA ILE A 81 -1.70 36.62 -9.65
C ILE A 81 -0.36 36.22 -9.05
N LYS A 82 0.76 36.47 -9.73
CA LYS A 82 2.12 36.23 -9.24
C LYS A 82 2.38 36.94 -7.91
N GLU A 83 2.03 38.24 -7.79
CA GLU A 83 2.22 38.96 -6.55
C GLU A 83 1.44 38.40 -5.37
N GLU A 84 0.20 37.95 -5.60
CA GLU A 84 -0.61 37.31 -4.55
C GLU A 84 -0.03 35.93 -4.14
N ILE A 85 0.45 35.15 -5.09
CA ILE A 85 1.09 33.87 -4.81
C ILE A 85 2.37 34.04 -3.97
N ASN A 86 3.18 35.07 -4.29
CA ASN A 86 4.40 35.36 -3.52
C ASN A 86 4.14 35.78 -2.05
N LYS A 87 2.91 36.22 -1.70
CA LYS A 87 2.54 36.54 -0.31
C LYS A 87 2.11 35.33 0.49
N ILE A 88 1.92 34.14 -0.16
CA ILE A 88 1.43 32.94 0.51
C ILE A 88 2.56 32.34 1.34
N ASP A 89 2.30 32.11 2.63
CA ASP A 89 3.27 31.40 3.48
C ASP A 89 3.47 29.95 2.96
N GLY A 90 4.72 29.54 2.83
CA GLY A 90 5.14 28.27 2.24
C GLY A 90 5.63 28.38 0.81
N VAL A 91 5.24 29.43 0.06
CA VAL A 91 5.84 29.74 -1.24
C VAL A 91 7.21 30.39 -1.01
N GLU A 92 8.22 29.89 -1.70
CA GLU A 92 9.55 30.54 -1.76
C GLU A 92 9.53 31.66 -2.78
N LYS A 93 9.18 31.32 -4.02
CA LYS A 93 9.08 32.28 -5.10
C LYS A 93 8.15 31.80 -6.21
N CYS A 94 7.38 32.72 -6.79
CA CYS A 94 6.71 32.55 -8.07
C CYS A 94 7.50 33.33 -9.13
N ILE A 95 8.06 32.63 -10.10
CA ILE A 95 8.94 33.19 -11.13
C ILE A 95 8.18 33.26 -12.44
N TRP A 96 8.25 34.40 -13.09
CA TRP A 96 7.64 34.65 -14.39
C TRP A 96 8.49 35.63 -15.20
N ARG A 97 8.04 36.02 -16.37
CA ARG A 97 8.80 36.88 -17.30
C ARG A 97 9.28 38.21 -16.67
N ASP A 98 8.51 38.76 -15.74
CA ASP A 98 8.82 40.05 -15.09
C ASP A 98 10.00 39.98 -14.11
N ASP A 99 10.44 38.80 -13.74
CA ASP A 99 11.72 38.61 -13.03
C ASP A 99 12.95 38.72 -13.95
N VAL A 100 12.73 38.60 -15.27
CA VAL A 100 13.82 38.64 -16.28
C VAL A 100 13.71 39.84 -17.18
N LEU A 101 12.50 40.22 -17.59
CA LEU A 101 12.22 41.31 -18.52
C LEU A 101 11.00 42.08 -18.06
N ASP A 102 11.08 43.42 -18.06
CA ASP A 102 9.96 44.30 -17.69
C ASP A 102 8.71 44.00 -18.54
N ILE A 103 7.53 44.04 -17.91
CA ILE A 103 6.23 43.77 -18.56
C ILE A 103 5.95 44.72 -19.73
N SER A 104 6.55 45.93 -19.73
CA SER A 104 6.43 46.92 -20.82
C SER A 104 7.12 46.48 -22.10
N VAL A 105 8.04 45.48 -22.04
CA VAL A 105 8.71 44.92 -23.24
C VAL A 105 7.68 44.13 -24.04
N PRO A 106 7.45 44.44 -25.34
CA PRO A 106 6.53 43.66 -26.17
C PRO A 106 6.92 42.18 -26.24
N LYS A 107 5.95 41.26 -26.27
CA LYS A 107 6.22 39.80 -26.37
C LYS A 107 7.12 39.45 -27.55
N GLN A 108 6.99 40.14 -28.67
CA GLN A 108 7.80 39.97 -29.89
C GLN A 108 9.28 40.31 -29.72
N ALA A 109 9.63 41.06 -28.68
CA ALA A 109 11.03 41.39 -28.37
C ALA A 109 11.72 40.40 -27.42
N ILE A 110 10.98 39.41 -26.93
CA ILE A 110 11.51 38.31 -26.09
C ILE A 110 12.19 37.32 -27.03
N PRO A 111 13.38 36.77 -26.67
CA PRO A 111 13.99 35.67 -27.43
C PRO A 111 13.01 34.51 -27.62
N GLU A 112 12.94 33.96 -28.83
CA GLU A 112 11.97 32.95 -29.21
C GLU A 112 11.98 31.73 -28.25
N SER A 113 13.18 31.30 -27.81
CA SER A 113 13.36 30.20 -26.84
C SER A 113 12.70 30.46 -25.48
N ILE A 114 12.66 31.72 -25.02
CA ILE A 114 12.01 32.10 -23.76
C ILE A 114 10.51 32.32 -24.00
N GLN A 115 10.13 32.84 -25.16
CA GLN A 115 8.74 33.02 -25.52
C GLN A 115 8.00 31.68 -25.60
N ASP A 116 8.57 30.71 -26.30
CA ASP A 116 8.01 29.36 -26.43
C ASP A 116 7.89 28.62 -25.09
N MET A 117 8.82 28.89 -24.17
CA MET A 117 8.76 28.32 -22.82
C MET A 117 7.64 28.93 -21.95
N LEU A 118 7.42 30.25 -22.07
CA LEU A 118 6.52 30.97 -21.16
C LEU A 118 5.11 31.18 -21.72
N TYR A 119 4.93 31.09 -23.04
CA TYR A 119 3.67 31.39 -23.70
C TYR A 119 3.26 30.32 -24.71
N SER A 120 1.99 29.99 -24.71
CA SER A 120 1.38 29.14 -25.72
C SER A 120 -0.05 29.62 -26.02
N GLY A 121 -0.26 30.21 -27.18
CA GLY A 121 -1.52 30.88 -27.52
C GLY A 121 -1.91 31.96 -26.49
N ASP A 122 -3.10 31.83 -25.89
CA ASP A 122 -3.61 32.72 -24.84
C ASP A 122 -3.23 32.26 -23.43
N SER A 123 -2.27 31.35 -23.30
CA SER A 123 -1.82 30.81 -22.02
C SER A 123 -0.39 31.25 -21.70
N THR A 124 -0.11 31.47 -20.42
CA THR A 124 1.25 31.68 -19.92
C THR A 124 1.55 30.77 -18.76
N MET A 125 2.83 30.42 -18.57
CA MET A 125 3.31 29.55 -17.51
C MET A 125 4.16 30.32 -16.51
N MET A 126 3.96 30.02 -15.22
CA MET A 126 4.78 30.50 -14.11
C MET A 126 5.38 29.32 -13.36
N ILE A 127 6.60 29.49 -12.85
CA ILE A 127 7.27 28.49 -12.01
C ILE A 127 7.03 28.87 -10.56
N VAL A 128 6.47 27.98 -9.76
CA VAL A 128 6.23 28.16 -8.34
C VAL A 128 7.14 27.25 -7.53
N THR A 129 8.01 27.83 -6.72
CA THR A 129 8.90 27.09 -5.83
C THR A 129 8.44 27.21 -4.38
N PHE A 130 8.66 26.17 -3.59
CA PHE A 130 8.22 26.10 -2.20
C PHE A 130 9.41 25.98 -1.25
N LYS A 131 9.24 26.52 -0.03
CA LYS A 131 10.27 26.54 1.03
C LYS A 131 10.61 25.16 1.56
N GLU A 132 9.65 24.25 1.52
CA GLU A 132 9.76 22.92 2.11
C GLU A 132 9.45 21.82 1.06
N PRO A 133 9.87 20.56 1.28
CA PRO A 133 9.61 19.47 0.35
C PRO A 133 8.12 19.23 0.09
N THR A 134 7.83 18.52 -1.00
CA THR A 134 6.47 18.14 -1.43
C THR A 134 5.64 17.49 -0.31
N SER A 135 6.27 16.64 0.52
CA SER A 135 5.59 15.95 1.63
C SER A 135 5.21 16.86 2.80
N SER A 136 5.70 18.11 2.83
CA SER A 136 5.44 19.04 3.94
C SER A 136 4.02 19.57 3.94
N MET A 137 3.40 19.59 5.13
CA MET A 137 2.08 20.22 5.32
C MET A 137 2.08 21.73 5.01
N ARG A 138 3.20 22.42 5.16
CA ARG A 138 3.33 23.83 4.81
C ARG A 138 3.24 24.04 3.31
N THR A 139 3.92 23.21 2.52
CA THR A 139 3.84 23.19 1.05
C THR A 139 2.40 22.88 0.59
N MET A 140 1.77 21.84 1.12
CA MET A 140 0.39 21.48 0.78
C MET A 140 -0.62 22.58 1.12
N ASN A 141 -0.46 23.22 2.29
CA ASN A 141 -1.31 24.36 2.67
C ASN A 141 -1.11 25.58 1.76
N ALA A 142 0.11 25.80 1.27
CA ALA A 142 0.39 26.85 0.28
C ALA A 142 -0.32 26.55 -1.04
N ILE A 143 -0.23 25.31 -1.53
CA ILE A 143 -0.91 24.86 -2.77
C ILE A 143 -2.43 25.00 -2.65
N SER A 144 -3.01 24.55 -1.53
CA SER A 144 -4.45 24.72 -1.27
C SER A 144 -4.90 26.18 -1.29
N LYS A 145 -4.04 27.12 -0.81
CA LYS A 145 -4.30 28.56 -0.93
C LYS A 145 -4.16 29.04 -2.36
N ILE A 146 -3.14 28.62 -3.10
CA ILE A 146 -2.97 28.98 -4.52
C ILE A 146 -4.21 28.57 -5.30
N LYS A 147 -4.71 27.34 -5.14
CA LYS A 147 -5.92 26.83 -5.79
C LYS A 147 -7.16 27.69 -5.52
N LYS A 148 -7.27 28.33 -4.35
CA LYS A 148 -8.37 29.24 -4.02
C LYS A 148 -8.28 30.61 -4.75
N TYR A 149 -7.06 31.04 -5.02
CA TYR A 149 -6.83 32.31 -5.76
C TYR A 149 -6.97 32.14 -7.27
N THR A 150 -6.65 30.95 -7.80
CA THR A 150 -6.53 30.65 -9.23
C THR A 150 -7.78 29.95 -9.76
N LYS A 151 -8.98 30.42 -9.46
CA LYS A 151 -10.22 29.80 -9.92
C LYS A 151 -10.36 29.84 -11.45
N ASP A 152 -10.92 28.77 -11.98
CA ASP A 152 -11.51 28.53 -13.31
C ASP A 152 -10.59 28.60 -14.55
N ASP A 153 -9.55 29.46 -14.60
CA ASP A 153 -8.65 29.61 -15.76
C ASP A 153 -7.16 29.34 -15.43
N CYS A 154 -6.87 28.95 -14.21
CA CYS A 154 -5.49 28.72 -13.76
C CYS A 154 -5.37 27.36 -13.09
N TYR A 155 -4.38 26.57 -13.52
CA TYR A 155 -4.16 25.22 -13.03
C TYR A 155 -2.70 25.01 -12.63
N LEU A 156 -2.48 24.54 -11.42
CA LEU A 156 -1.16 24.16 -10.95
C LEU A 156 -0.90 22.70 -11.29
N GLY A 157 0.13 22.42 -12.08
CA GLY A 157 0.61 21.10 -12.42
C GLY A 157 1.97 20.82 -11.78
N GLY A 158 2.20 19.58 -11.41
CA GLY A 158 3.43 19.13 -10.77
C GLY A 158 3.17 18.15 -9.62
N ILE A 159 4.24 17.55 -9.09
CA ILE A 159 4.14 16.49 -8.08
C ILE A 159 3.52 16.99 -6.78
N SER A 160 3.82 18.22 -6.38
CA SER A 160 3.32 18.79 -5.13
C SER A 160 1.82 19.08 -5.21
N ALA A 161 1.35 19.59 -6.35
CA ALA A 161 -0.07 19.80 -6.61
C ALA A 161 -0.85 18.46 -6.63
N ILE A 162 -0.25 17.39 -7.19
CA ILE A 162 -0.83 16.04 -7.18
C ILE A 162 -0.89 15.48 -5.75
N SER A 163 0.14 15.71 -4.95
CA SER A 163 0.17 15.28 -3.55
C SER A 163 -0.91 15.97 -2.71
N GLU A 164 -1.20 17.24 -2.99
CA GLU A 164 -2.26 17.99 -2.30
C GLU A 164 -3.66 17.50 -2.70
N ASP A 165 -3.92 17.24 -4.00
CA ASP A 165 -5.18 16.63 -4.45
C ASP A 165 -5.35 15.21 -3.85
N THR A 166 -4.25 14.44 -3.76
CA THR A 166 -4.23 13.13 -3.11
C THR A 166 -4.60 13.21 -1.63
N LYS A 167 -4.08 14.23 -0.93
CA LYS A 167 -4.42 14.50 0.46
C LYS A 167 -5.91 14.78 0.62
N ASP A 168 -6.44 15.75 -0.12
CA ASP A 168 -7.84 16.15 -0.02
C ASP A 168 -8.78 14.95 -0.32
N GLN A 169 -8.47 14.17 -1.36
CA GLN A 169 -9.26 12.99 -1.69
C GLN A 169 -9.13 11.89 -0.61
N THR A 170 -7.93 11.65 -0.08
CA THR A 170 -7.72 10.63 0.96
C THR A 170 -8.42 10.99 2.27
N GLU A 171 -8.36 12.27 2.67
CA GLU A 171 -9.03 12.74 3.89
C GLU A 171 -10.55 12.64 3.79
N HIS A 172 -11.10 12.92 2.60
CA HIS A 172 -12.51 12.76 2.32
C HIS A 172 -12.93 11.28 2.30
N ASP A 173 -12.16 10.42 1.63
CA ASP A 173 -12.56 9.04 1.33
C ASP A 173 -12.33 8.07 2.49
N THR A 174 -11.28 8.27 3.30
CA THR A 174 -10.91 7.31 4.37
C THR A 174 -12.05 7.02 5.36
N PRO A 175 -12.82 8.01 5.85
CA PRO A 175 -13.98 7.73 6.70
C PRO A 175 -15.08 6.92 5.99
N ILE A 176 -15.27 7.18 4.68
CA ILE A 176 -16.25 6.47 3.86
C ILE A 176 -15.82 5.00 3.69
N TYR A 177 -14.53 4.73 3.43
CA TYR A 177 -13.99 3.37 3.36
C TYR A 177 -14.22 2.60 4.66
N ALA A 178 -13.93 3.23 5.79
CA ALA A 178 -14.14 2.63 7.11
C ALA A 178 -15.63 2.30 7.35
N GLY A 179 -16.52 3.25 7.04
CA GLY A 179 -17.96 3.07 7.20
C GLY A 179 -18.53 1.92 6.36
N ILE A 180 -18.16 1.87 5.07
CA ILE A 180 -18.60 0.82 4.16
C ILE A 180 -18.06 -0.54 4.59
N ALA A 181 -16.77 -0.62 4.94
CA ALA A 181 -16.15 -1.86 5.41
C ALA A 181 -16.88 -2.40 6.66
N VAL A 182 -17.16 -1.53 7.64
CA VAL A 182 -17.91 -1.91 8.85
C VAL A 182 -19.31 -2.43 8.53
N VAL A 183 -20.07 -1.72 7.67
CA VAL A 183 -21.42 -2.13 7.29
C VAL A 183 -21.42 -3.48 6.58
N LEU A 184 -20.55 -3.67 5.60
CA LEU A 184 -20.50 -4.93 4.86
C LEU A 184 -19.98 -6.10 5.72
N CYS A 185 -19.00 -5.87 6.59
CA CYS A 185 -18.58 -6.86 7.58
C CYS A 185 -19.73 -7.23 8.52
N MET A 186 -20.51 -6.25 9.01
CA MET A 186 -21.69 -6.52 9.84
C MET A 186 -22.70 -7.41 9.13
N ILE A 187 -22.96 -7.17 7.84
CA ILE A 187 -23.89 -8.02 7.05
C ILE A 187 -23.38 -9.46 6.99
N VAL A 188 -22.07 -9.65 6.68
CA VAL A 188 -21.50 -11.00 6.60
C VAL A 188 -21.52 -11.70 7.97
N LEU A 189 -21.16 -10.98 9.03
CA LEU A 189 -21.21 -11.53 10.38
C LEU A 189 -22.65 -11.88 10.82
N PHE A 190 -23.65 -11.08 10.43
CA PHE A 190 -25.06 -11.39 10.67
C PHE A 190 -25.48 -12.69 9.99
N LEU A 191 -24.98 -12.95 8.77
CA LEU A 191 -25.27 -14.19 8.05
C LEU A 191 -24.54 -15.40 8.64
N GLY A 192 -23.32 -15.19 9.20
CA GLY A 192 -22.45 -16.26 9.69
C GLY A 192 -22.58 -16.59 11.17
N LEU A 193 -23.11 -15.68 11.99
CA LEU A 193 -23.25 -15.85 13.44
C LEU A 193 -24.71 -16.17 13.83
N GLU A 194 -24.88 -16.77 15.01
CA GLU A 194 -26.19 -17.18 15.54
C GLU A 194 -26.93 -16.07 16.31
N SER A 195 -26.52 -14.81 16.21
CA SER A 195 -27.17 -13.71 16.94
C SER A 195 -27.06 -12.40 16.16
N THR A 196 -28.13 -11.64 16.13
CA THR A 196 -28.19 -10.29 15.54
C THR A 196 -27.30 -9.27 16.28
N ILE A 197 -27.08 -9.49 17.57
CA ILE A 197 -26.29 -8.57 18.42
C ILE A 197 -24.80 -8.89 18.42
N ALA A 198 -24.41 -10.13 18.20
CA ALA A 198 -22.99 -10.52 18.17
C ALA A 198 -22.14 -9.72 17.17
N PRO A 199 -22.58 -9.44 15.92
CA PRO A 199 -21.87 -8.56 15.00
C PRO A 199 -21.62 -7.17 15.56
N VAL A 200 -22.60 -6.57 16.24
CA VAL A 200 -22.47 -5.24 16.85
C VAL A 200 -21.41 -5.25 17.97
N VAL A 201 -21.43 -6.29 18.81
CA VAL A 201 -20.43 -6.45 19.89
C VAL A 201 -19.03 -6.64 19.31
N PHE A 202 -18.89 -7.34 18.18
CA PHE A 202 -17.62 -7.48 17.48
C PHE A 202 -17.13 -6.15 16.95
N MET A 203 -17.98 -5.38 16.28
CA MET A 203 -17.61 -4.06 15.79
C MET A 203 -17.20 -3.12 16.93
N LEU A 204 -17.91 -3.13 18.06
CA LEU A 204 -17.50 -2.40 19.26
C LEU A 204 -16.11 -2.86 19.76
N GLY A 205 -15.86 -4.17 19.75
CA GLY A 205 -14.54 -4.73 20.10
C GLY A 205 -13.41 -4.30 19.16
N MET A 206 -13.72 -4.08 17.86
CA MET A 206 -12.75 -3.65 16.86
C MET A 206 -12.37 -2.17 16.97
N ILE A 207 -13.20 -1.32 17.54
CA ILE A 207 -12.88 0.09 17.76
C ILE A 207 -11.56 0.24 18.55
N PHE A 208 -11.40 -0.56 19.60
CA PHE A 208 -10.22 -0.46 20.48
C PHE A 208 -8.90 -0.68 19.75
N PRO A 209 -8.65 -1.84 19.10
CA PRO A 209 -7.38 -2.08 18.46
C PRO A 209 -7.13 -1.15 17.25
N ILE A 210 -8.19 -0.72 16.53
CA ILE A 210 -8.06 0.23 15.43
C ILE A 210 -7.61 1.60 15.96
N VAL A 211 -8.31 2.14 16.97
CA VAL A 211 -7.97 3.45 17.54
C VAL A 211 -6.59 3.41 18.21
N TYR A 212 -6.23 2.33 18.90
CA TYR A 212 -4.89 2.18 19.48
C TYR A 212 -3.82 2.11 18.42
N ASN A 213 -4.05 1.38 17.32
CA ASN A 213 -3.11 1.29 16.22
C ASN A 213 -2.85 2.66 15.60
N PHE A 214 -3.92 3.38 15.27
CA PHE A 214 -3.80 4.71 14.68
C PHE A 214 -3.19 5.71 15.67
N GLY A 215 -3.57 5.69 16.94
CA GLY A 215 -3.05 6.60 17.96
C GLY A 215 -1.57 6.41 18.26
N THR A 216 -1.09 5.17 18.19
CA THR A 216 0.34 4.87 18.40
C THR A 216 1.21 5.11 17.17
N ASN A 217 0.65 5.49 16.01
CA ASN A 217 1.43 5.89 14.84
C ASN A 217 2.21 7.19 15.07
N VAL A 218 1.79 8.04 16.01
CA VAL A 218 2.54 9.25 16.38
C VAL A 218 4.01 8.95 16.77
N PHE A 219 4.28 7.76 17.28
CA PHE A 219 5.66 7.33 17.62
C PHE A 219 6.50 6.96 16.39
N LEU A 220 5.89 6.82 15.22
CA LEU A 220 6.60 6.56 13.97
C LEU A 220 7.02 7.87 13.26
N GLY A 221 6.50 9.02 13.72
CA GLY A 221 6.69 10.33 13.12
C GLY A 221 5.70 10.60 11.99
N GLU A 222 5.77 9.85 10.91
CA GLU A 222 4.85 9.94 9.78
C GLU A 222 4.45 8.55 9.28
N ILE A 223 3.32 8.45 8.59
CA ILE A 223 2.87 7.26 7.88
C ILE A 223 2.35 7.63 6.49
N SER A 224 2.41 6.69 5.54
CA SER A 224 1.86 6.88 4.21
C SER A 224 0.33 6.98 4.22
N TYR A 225 -0.21 7.78 3.30
CA TYR A 225 -1.65 7.80 3.04
C TYR A 225 -2.19 6.43 2.60
N ILE A 226 -1.38 5.65 1.88
CA ILE A 226 -1.73 4.27 1.49
C ILE A 226 -1.86 3.40 2.72
N THR A 227 -0.88 3.48 3.64
CA THR A 227 -0.93 2.77 4.92
C THR A 227 -2.16 3.18 5.73
N LYS A 228 -2.47 4.48 5.80
CA LYS A 228 -3.67 5.00 6.49
C LYS A 228 -4.95 4.40 5.90
N ALA A 229 -5.10 4.43 4.58
CA ALA A 229 -6.30 3.93 3.89
C ALA A 229 -6.48 2.41 4.05
N LEU A 230 -5.39 1.65 3.92
CA LEU A 230 -5.43 0.19 4.00
C LEU A 230 -5.54 -0.34 5.43
N ALA A 231 -4.89 0.34 6.40
CA ALA A 231 -4.78 -0.16 7.77
C ALA A 231 -6.16 -0.36 8.43
N VAL A 232 -7.12 0.55 8.21
CA VAL A 232 -8.49 0.41 8.75
C VAL A 232 -9.14 -0.86 8.23
N VAL A 233 -9.12 -1.05 6.91
CA VAL A 233 -9.81 -2.15 6.22
C VAL A 233 -9.17 -3.49 6.55
N LEU A 234 -7.84 -3.55 6.47
CA LEU A 234 -7.09 -4.79 6.73
C LEU A 234 -7.12 -5.19 8.20
N GLN A 235 -6.99 -4.22 9.12
CA GLN A 235 -7.05 -4.53 10.54
C GLN A 235 -8.42 -5.04 10.95
N LEU A 236 -9.50 -4.43 10.43
CA LEU A 236 -10.86 -4.92 10.63
C LEU A 236 -10.96 -6.36 10.14
N ALA A 237 -10.55 -6.63 8.90
CA ALA A 237 -10.65 -7.94 8.27
C ALA A 237 -9.87 -9.02 9.03
N VAL A 238 -8.59 -8.79 9.35
CA VAL A 238 -7.71 -9.78 10.01
C VAL A 238 -8.09 -10.01 11.48
N THR A 239 -8.52 -8.98 12.21
CA THR A 239 -8.82 -9.14 13.64
C THR A 239 -10.16 -9.82 13.89
N LEU A 240 -11.13 -9.70 12.97
CA LEU A 240 -12.41 -10.38 13.06
C LEU A 240 -12.25 -11.91 13.14
N ASP A 241 -11.30 -12.47 12.45
CA ASP A 241 -11.04 -13.91 12.42
C ASP A 241 -10.81 -14.49 13.81
N TYR A 242 -9.95 -13.85 14.59
CA TYR A 242 -9.66 -14.26 15.97
C TYR A 242 -10.88 -14.15 16.86
N SER A 243 -11.72 -13.15 16.62
CA SER A 243 -12.95 -12.90 17.37
C SER A 243 -14.01 -13.98 17.12
N ILE A 244 -14.15 -14.42 15.86
CA ILE A 244 -15.07 -15.49 15.47
C ILE A 244 -14.65 -16.82 16.14
N PHE A 245 -13.36 -17.13 16.17
CA PHE A 245 -12.84 -18.33 16.84
C PHE A 245 -13.18 -18.36 18.33
N LEU A 246 -12.95 -17.24 19.02
CA LEU A 246 -13.23 -17.16 20.44
C LEU A 246 -14.73 -17.34 20.73
N LEU A 247 -15.61 -16.69 19.94
CA LEU A 247 -17.05 -16.80 20.12
C LEU A 247 -17.56 -18.23 19.91
N HIS A 248 -17.16 -18.88 18.81
CA HIS A 248 -17.59 -20.25 18.54
C HIS A 248 -17.15 -21.19 19.66
N ARG A 249 -15.90 -21.05 20.15
CA ARG A 249 -15.40 -21.87 21.27
C ARG A 249 -16.15 -21.56 22.55
N TYR A 250 -16.47 -20.30 22.83
CA TYR A 250 -17.27 -19.92 23.97
C TYR A 250 -18.68 -20.54 23.92
N GLN A 251 -19.33 -20.51 22.75
CA GLN A 251 -20.65 -21.12 22.55
C GLN A 251 -20.63 -22.65 22.75
N GLU A 252 -19.58 -23.35 22.27
CA GLU A 252 -19.40 -24.78 22.51
C GLU A 252 -19.25 -25.12 24.01
N GLU A 253 -18.43 -24.36 24.73
CA GLU A 253 -18.20 -24.62 26.16
C GLU A 253 -19.40 -24.22 27.03
N LYS A 254 -20.17 -23.19 26.64
CA LYS A 254 -21.37 -22.72 27.33
C LYS A 254 -22.48 -23.74 27.36
N GLN A 255 -22.51 -24.69 26.42
CA GLN A 255 -23.47 -25.81 26.45
C GLN A 255 -23.24 -26.77 27.63
N LYS A 256 -22.05 -26.75 28.23
CA LYS A 256 -21.65 -27.73 29.25
C LYS A 256 -21.28 -27.09 30.58
N LEU A 257 -20.97 -25.79 30.60
CA LEU A 257 -20.41 -25.07 31.76
C LEU A 257 -21.13 -23.73 31.98
N PRO A 258 -21.09 -23.20 33.22
CA PRO A 258 -21.55 -21.84 33.49
C PRO A 258 -20.73 -20.80 32.69
N ASN A 259 -21.34 -19.65 32.39
CA ASN A 259 -20.77 -18.63 31.50
C ASN A 259 -19.33 -18.22 31.83
N GLU A 260 -19.00 -18.02 33.11
CA GLU A 260 -17.66 -17.61 33.54
C GLU A 260 -16.61 -18.71 33.32
N GLU A 261 -16.97 -19.95 33.66
CA GLU A 261 -16.08 -21.10 33.44
C GLU A 261 -15.96 -21.43 31.95
N ALA A 262 -17.06 -21.33 31.19
CA ALA A 262 -17.08 -21.52 29.75
C ALA A 262 -16.17 -20.52 29.04
N MET A 263 -16.24 -19.22 29.39
CA MET A 263 -15.37 -18.20 28.83
C MET A 263 -13.90 -18.43 29.21
N ALA A 264 -13.60 -18.75 30.47
CA ALA A 264 -12.23 -19.02 30.89
C ALA A 264 -11.64 -20.22 30.14
N LYS A 265 -12.44 -21.28 29.90
CA LYS A 265 -12.03 -22.45 29.13
C LYS A 265 -11.90 -22.15 27.63
N ALA A 266 -12.78 -21.33 27.08
CA ALA A 266 -12.69 -20.87 25.69
C ALA A 266 -11.41 -20.08 25.43
N ILE A 267 -11.08 -19.08 26.28
CA ILE A 267 -9.83 -18.32 26.20
C ILE A 267 -8.62 -19.25 26.26
N LYS A 268 -8.60 -20.22 27.19
CA LYS A 268 -7.50 -21.17 27.31
C LYS A 268 -7.34 -22.03 26.06
N ALA A 269 -8.44 -22.56 25.52
CA ALA A 269 -8.44 -23.42 24.36
C ALA A 269 -8.03 -22.70 23.07
N THR A 270 -8.48 -21.46 22.89
CA THR A 270 -8.20 -20.68 21.68
C THR A 270 -6.87 -19.93 21.71
N PHE A 271 -6.30 -19.70 22.89
CA PHE A 271 -5.06 -18.92 23.05
C PHE A 271 -3.91 -19.40 22.17
N THR A 272 -3.62 -20.70 22.20
CA THR A 272 -2.52 -21.25 21.42
C THR A 272 -2.76 -21.10 19.92
N SER A 273 -3.98 -21.37 19.46
CA SER A 273 -4.33 -21.25 18.05
C SER A 273 -4.29 -19.78 17.58
N ILE A 274 -4.88 -18.84 18.34
CA ILE A 274 -4.87 -17.42 18.02
C ILE A 274 -3.42 -16.89 18.01
N THR A 275 -2.61 -17.24 19.01
CA THR A 275 -1.22 -16.77 19.10
C THR A 275 -0.37 -17.35 17.97
N SER A 276 -0.49 -18.64 17.66
CA SER A 276 0.28 -19.24 16.56
C SER A 276 -0.09 -18.65 15.21
N SER A 277 -1.37 -18.43 14.96
CA SER A 277 -1.90 -17.83 13.76
C SER A 277 -1.46 -16.35 13.64
N SER A 278 -1.62 -15.56 14.71
CA SER A 278 -1.20 -14.16 14.68
C SER A 278 0.31 -13.96 14.47
N ILE A 279 1.16 -14.87 14.96
CA ILE A 279 2.60 -14.81 14.72
C ILE A 279 2.91 -14.97 13.22
N THR A 280 2.21 -15.84 12.50
CA THR A 280 2.39 -15.98 11.05
C THR A 280 1.95 -14.73 10.29
N THR A 281 0.84 -14.13 10.68
CA THR A 281 0.35 -12.87 10.10
C THR A 281 1.30 -11.70 10.39
N ILE A 282 1.80 -11.59 11.63
CA ILE A 282 2.81 -10.60 12.02
C ILE A 282 4.09 -10.80 11.19
N ALA A 283 4.54 -12.03 11.02
CA ALA A 283 5.73 -12.34 10.24
C ALA A 283 5.58 -11.93 8.76
N GLY A 284 4.41 -12.17 8.16
CA GLY A 284 4.09 -11.69 6.83
C GLY A 284 4.25 -10.17 6.72
N PHE A 285 3.69 -9.41 7.66
CA PHE A 285 3.86 -7.95 7.64
C PHE A 285 5.29 -7.50 7.96
N VAL A 286 5.99 -8.16 8.87
CA VAL A 286 7.39 -7.84 9.20
C VAL A 286 8.31 -8.10 8.02
N ALA A 287 8.00 -9.06 7.15
CA ALA A 287 8.76 -9.29 5.93
C ALA A 287 8.79 -8.04 5.00
N LEU A 288 7.75 -7.20 5.01
CA LEU A 288 7.74 -5.94 4.28
C LEU A 288 8.78 -4.93 4.82
N CYS A 289 9.18 -5.04 6.09
CA CYS A 289 10.14 -4.12 6.68
C CYS A 289 11.57 -4.24 6.12
N VAL A 290 11.85 -5.28 5.33
CA VAL A 290 13.17 -5.49 4.69
C VAL A 290 13.27 -4.75 3.37
N MET A 291 12.18 -4.20 2.85
CA MET A 291 12.19 -3.40 1.62
C MET A 291 13.12 -2.19 1.75
N GLN A 292 13.79 -1.88 0.66
CA GLN A 292 14.56 -0.65 0.50
C GLN A 292 13.62 0.56 0.40
N LEU A 293 12.46 0.38 -0.26
CA LEU A 293 11.38 1.36 -0.22
C LEU A 293 10.84 1.48 1.21
N THR A 294 10.97 2.67 1.79
CA THR A 294 10.55 2.92 3.17
C THR A 294 9.03 2.77 3.36
N LEU A 295 8.24 2.83 2.28
CA LEU A 295 6.81 2.51 2.27
C LEU A 295 6.52 1.07 2.75
N GLY A 296 7.34 0.09 2.36
CA GLY A 296 7.17 -1.29 2.83
C GLY A 296 7.37 -1.41 4.33
N ARG A 297 8.36 -0.71 4.88
CA ARG A 297 8.58 -0.62 6.32
C ARG A 297 7.40 0.02 7.05
N ASP A 298 6.83 1.08 6.49
CA ASP A 298 5.68 1.78 7.04
C ASP A 298 4.45 0.85 7.11
N ILE A 299 4.04 0.26 5.99
CA ILE A 299 2.93 -0.71 5.94
C ILE A 299 3.22 -1.88 6.89
N GLY A 300 4.43 -2.43 6.85
CA GLY A 300 4.83 -3.59 7.64
C GLY A 300 4.70 -3.36 9.15
N ILE A 301 5.24 -2.25 9.66
CA ILE A 301 5.19 -1.91 11.09
C ILE A 301 3.75 -1.62 11.54
N VAL A 302 3.02 -0.76 10.80
CA VAL A 302 1.65 -0.37 11.17
C VAL A 302 0.73 -1.58 11.20
N MET A 303 0.83 -2.47 10.19
CA MET A 303 0.00 -3.66 10.12
C MET A 303 0.40 -4.72 11.15
N ALA A 304 1.69 -5.01 11.35
CA ALA A 304 2.16 -5.93 12.38
C ALA A 304 1.71 -5.48 13.79
N LYS A 305 1.89 -4.20 14.09
CA LYS A 305 1.40 -3.58 15.34
C LYS A 305 -0.12 -3.69 15.46
N GLY A 306 -0.85 -3.45 14.37
CA GLY A 306 -2.30 -3.60 14.30
C GLY A 306 -2.76 -5.01 14.65
N VAL A 307 -2.08 -6.05 14.14
CA VAL A 307 -2.37 -7.45 14.48
C VAL A 307 -2.07 -7.73 15.96
N VAL A 308 -0.95 -7.27 16.50
CA VAL A 308 -0.64 -7.42 17.94
C VAL A 308 -1.74 -6.82 18.80
N LEU A 309 -2.15 -5.59 18.51
CA LEU A 309 -3.22 -4.90 19.24
C LEU A 309 -4.57 -5.60 19.07
N GLY A 310 -4.84 -6.14 17.87
CA GLY A 310 -6.03 -6.95 17.58
C GLY A 310 -6.10 -8.22 18.43
N VAL A 311 -5.00 -8.95 18.51
CA VAL A 311 -4.88 -10.15 19.34
C VAL A 311 -5.05 -9.82 20.82
N LEU A 312 -4.40 -8.77 21.30
CA LEU A 312 -4.58 -8.31 22.69
C LEU A 312 -6.02 -7.93 22.97
N SER A 313 -6.68 -7.23 22.04
CA SER A 313 -8.10 -6.91 22.15
C SER A 313 -8.98 -8.16 22.19
N THR A 314 -8.69 -9.14 21.33
CA THR A 314 -9.45 -10.41 21.29
C THR A 314 -9.28 -11.25 22.56
N ILE A 315 -8.10 -11.23 23.18
CA ILE A 315 -7.84 -12.01 24.40
C ILE A 315 -8.37 -11.31 25.67
N PHE A 316 -8.29 -9.97 25.75
CA PHE A 316 -8.60 -9.22 26.96
C PHE A 316 -9.93 -8.47 26.89
N ILE A 317 -10.18 -7.72 25.81
CA ILE A 317 -11.33 -6.81 25.68
C ILE A 317 -12.58 -7.55 25.21
N LEU A 318 -12.46 -8.35 24.16
CA LEU A 318 -13.60 -9.05 23.56
C LEU A 318 -14.31 -10.01 24.52
N PRO A 319 -13.62 -10.87 25.33
CA PRO A 319 -14.29 -11.69 26.33
C PRO A 319 -15.12 -10.87 27.32
N SER A 320 -14.58 -9.72 27.72
CA SER A 320 -15.24 -8.79 28.64
C SER A 320 -16.53 -8.20 28.02
N LEU A 321 -16.47 -7.81 26.75
CA LEU A 321 -17.65 -7.34 25.99
C LEU A 321 -18.68 -8.45 25.77
N LEU A 322 -18.25 -9.64 25.35
CA LEU A 322 -19.15 -10.79 25.12
C LEU A 322 -19.88 -11.16 26.41
N MET A 323 -19.20 -11.18 27.55
CA MET A 323 -19.83 -11.48 28.84
C MET A 323 -20.76 -10.36 29.29
N PHE A 324 -20.42 -9.10 29.04
CA PHE A 324 -21.28 -7.96 29.36
C PHE A 324 -22.61 -8.03 28.58
N PHE A 325 -22.54 -8.36 27.28
CA PHE A 325 -23.72 -8.46 26.41
C PHE A 325 -24.30 -9.87 26.30
N ASP A 326 -23.82 -10.86 27.07
CA ASP A 326 -24.21 -12.27 26.93
C ASP A 326 -25.71 -12.51 26.94
N LYS A 327 -26.43 -11.90 27.92
CA LYS A 327 -27.90 -12.00 27.99
C LYS A 327 -28.61 -11.43 26.76
N THR A 328 -28.06 -10.34 26.20
CA THR A 328 -28.63 -9.69 25.02
C THR A 328 -28.34 -10.50 23.75
N ILE A 329 -27.16 -11.06 23.64
CA ILE A 329 -26.78 -11.96 22.53
C ILE A 329 -27.68 -13.17 22.49
N GLU A 330 -27.99 -13.76 23.65
CA GLU A 330 -28.83 -14.94 23.76
C GLU A 330 -30.31 -14.64 23.47
N LYS A 331 -30.81 -13.49 23.93
CA LYS A 331 -32.20 -13.03 23.66
C LYS A 331 -32.49 -12.87 22.17
N TYR A 332 -31.50 -12.42 21.38
CA TYR A 332 -31.62 -12.18 19.93
C TYR A 332 -30.91 -13.26 19.10
N LYS A 333 -30.96 -14.51 19.57
CA LYS A 333 -30.39 -15.66 18.87
C LYS A 333 -31.30 -16.06 17.69
N HIS A 334 -30.67 -16.41 16.56
CA HIS A 334 -31.31 -16.93 15.37
C HIS A 334 -30.52 -18.09 14.77
N LYS A 335 -31.07 -18.83 13.82
CA LYS A 335 -30.34 -19.86 13.08
C LYS A 335 -29.39 -19.19 12.10
N THR A 336 -28.16 -19.69 12.01
CA THR A 336 -27.20 -19.25 11.00
C THR A 336 -27.72 -19.50 9.59
N ILE A 337 -27.51 -18.55 8.70
CA ILE A 337 -27.81 -18.70 7.26
C ILE A 337 -26.68 -19.47 6.58
N LEU A 338 -25.43 -19.25 7.00
CA LEU A 338 -24.29 -20.04 6.56
C LEU A 338 -24.25 -21.35 7.35
N ASN A 339 -24.77 -22.41 6.75
CA ASN A 339 -24.78 -23.74 7.33
C ASN A 339 -23.48 -24.49 7.03
N GLU A 340 -23.20 -25.54 7.84
CA GLU A 340 -22.10 -26.47 7.56
C GLU A 340 -22.20 -27.03 6.14
N LEU A 341 -21.06 -27.08 5.45
CA LEU A 341 -20.98 -27.63 4.11
C LEU A 341 -20.90 -29.15 4.19
N HIS A 342 -22.00 -29.89 3.89
CA HIS A 342 -21.95 -31.34 3.86
C HIS A 342 -21.66 -31.94 2.46
N LYS A 343 -22.10 -31.26 1.39
CA LYS A 343 -21.92 -31.75 0.01
C LYS A 343 -20.48 -31.55 -0.50
N VAL A 344 -19.90 -30.38 -0.24
CA VAL A 344 -18.55 -30.02 -0.72
C VAL A 344 -17.49 -30.90 -0.09
N PRO A 345 -17.42 -31.15 1.24
CA PRO A 345 -16.45 -32.05 1.83
C PRO A 345 -16.53 -33.48 1.26
N ARG A 346 -17.72 -34.04 1.11
CA ARG A 346 -17.90 -35.37 0.51
C ARG A 346 -17.41 -35.44 -0.95
N PHE A 347 -17.68 -34.38 -1.73
CA PHE A 347 -17.18 -34.28 -3.11
C PHE A 347 -15.64 -34.24 -3.13
N VAL A 348 -15.02 -33.41 -2.28
CA VAL A 348 -13.57 -33.27 -2.21
C VAL A 348 -12.89 -34.60 -1.86
N ILE A 349 -13.39 -35.27 -0.81
CA ILE A 349 -12.81 -36.56 -0.39
C ILE A 349 -12.96 -37.63 -1.45
N ARG A 350 -14.10 -37.67 -2.15
CA ARG A 350 -14.31 -38.60 -3.24
C ARG A 350 -13.39 -38.37 -4.44
N HIS A 351 -13.06 -37.08 -4.72
CA HIS A 351 -12.35 -36.69 -5.95
C HIS A 351 -10.98 -36.04 -5.68
N TYR A 352 -10.37 -36.22 -4.49
CA TYR A 352 -9.15 -35.52 -4.11
C TYR A 352 -7.99 -35.65 -5.12
N LYS A 353 -7.83 -36.82 -5.77
CA LYS A 353 -6.81 -37.01 -6.81
C LYS A 353 -7.09 -36.19 -8.07
N LYS A 354 -8.36 -36.07 -8.48
CA LYS A 354 -8.74 -35.22 -9.63
C LYS A 354 -8.56 -33.74 -9.33
N ILE A 355 -8.83 -33.33 -8.09
CA ILE A 355 -8.60 -31.97 -7.61
C ILE A 355 -7.12 -31.63 -7.65
N LEU A 356 -6.23 -32.55 -7.26
CA LEU A 356 -4.78 -32.35 -7.34
C LEU A 356 -4.27 -32.25 -8.78
N VAL A 357 -4.85 -33.01 -9.71
CA VAL A 357 -4.53 -32.86 -11.14
C VAL A 357 -4.99 -31.48 -11.65
N ALA A 358 -6.22 -31.08 -11.32
CA ALA A 358 -6.74 -29.74 -11.68
C ALA A 358 -5.90 -28.60 -11.06
N PHE A 359 -5.44 -28.78 -9.82
CA PHE A 359 -4.52 -27.86 -9.15
C PHE A 359 -3.25 -27.63 -9.99
N VAL A 360 -2.58 -28.68 -10.44
CA VAL A 360 -1.36 -28.55 -11.25
C VAL A 360 -1.66 -27.92 -12.60
N LEU A 361 -2.77 -28.32 -13.27
CA LEU A 361 -3.18 -27.78 -14.56
C LEU A 361 -3.54 -26.29 -14.53
N ILE A 362 -4.08 -25.82 -13.41
CA ILE A 362 -4.41 -24.39 -13.20
C ILE A 362 -3.15 -23.60 -12.80
N PHE A 363 -2.27 -24.19 -11.99
CA PHE A 363 -1.08 -23.51 -11.49
C PHE A 363 -0.16 -23.03 -12.60
N ILE A 364 0.03 -23.85 -13.66
CA ILE A 364 0.95 -23.54 -14.77
C ILE A 364 0.52 -22.29 -15.55
N PRO A 365 -0.71 -22.20 -16.12
CA PRO A 365 -1.10 -21.02 -16.90
C PRO A 365 -1.18 -19.74 -16.06
N PHE A 366 -1.63 -19.83 -14.80
CA PHE A 366 -1.67 -18.65 -13.94
C PHE A 366 -0.28 -18.24 -13.44
N GLY A 367 0.65 -19.17 -13.27
CA GLY A 367 2.06 -18.87 -13.02
C GLY A 367 2.71 -18.13 -14.19
N TYR A 368 2.42 -18.57 -15.43
CA TYR A 368 2.82 -17.83 -16.62
C TYR A 368 2.20 -16.42 -16.65
N GLY A 369 0.90 -16.30 -16.36
CA GLY A 369 0.19 -15.03 -16.29
C GLY A 369 0.79 -14.09 -15.24
N GLN A 370 1.09 -14.58 -14.04
CA GLN A 370 1.73 -13.79 -12.98
C GLN A 370 3.09 -13.22 -13.43
N ALA A 371 3.91 -14.03 -14.10
CA ALA A 371 5.22 -13.61 -14.58
C ALA A 371 5.16 -12.58 -15.72
N HIS A 372 4.03 -12.49 -16.45
CA HIS A 372 3.85 -11.60 -17.59
C HIS A 372 2.76 -10.53 -17.36
N THR A 373 2.30 -10.34 -16.14
CA THR A 373 1.37 -9.27 -15.79
C THR A 373 2.07 -7.92 -15.90
N ASN A 374 1.46 -7.00 -16.63
CA ASN A 374 1.99 -5.65 -16.80
C ASN A 374 1.87 -4.86 -15.49
N ILE A 375 2.94 -4.17 -15.14
CA ILE A 375 3.04 -3.31 -13.94
C ILE A 375 3.30 -1.88 -14.41
N TYR A 376 2.56 -0.92 -13.87
CA TYR A 376 2.82 0.49 -14.09
C TYR A 376 3.43 1.15 -12.85
N TYR A 377 4.33 2.12 -13.12
CA TYR A 377 5.07 2.89 -12.11
C TYR A 377 4.74 4.38 -12.18
N ASP A 378 4.02 4.80 -13.22
CA ASP A 378 3.57 6.18 -13.38
C ASP A 378 2.45 6.49 -12.38
N LEU A 379 2.77 7.36 -11.41
CA LEU A 379 1.85 7.74 -10.34
C LEU A 379 0.70 8.60 -10.86
N ILE A 380 0.93 9.37 -11.91
CA ILE A 380 -0.06 10.28 -12.52
C ILE A 380 -1.17 9.48 -13.19
N SER A 381 -0.82 8.41 -13.89
CA SER A 381 -1.78 7.56 -14.62
C SER A 381 -2.83 6.90 -13.71
N GLY A 382 -2.56 6.77 -12.43
CA GLY A 382 -3.48 6.20 -11.44
C GLY A 382 -4.40 7.23 -10.75
N MET A 383 -4.26 8.52 -11.09
CA MET A 383 -5.05 9.60 -10.50
C MET A 383 -6.30 9.92 -11.31
N PRO A 384 -7.39 10.36 -10.67
CA PRO A 384 -8.59 10.81 -11.38
C PRO A 384 -8.28 11.99 -12.32
N GLY A 385 -8.79 11.90 -13.57
CA GLY A 385 -8.52 12.92 -14.58
C GLY A 385 -9.18 14.29 -14.33
N ASP A 386 -10.12 14.35 -13.38
CA ASP A 386 -10.82 15.56 -12.95
C ASP A 386 -10.06 16.32 -11.83
N PHE A 387 -8.93 15.82 -11.35
CA PHE A 387 -8.10 16.56 -10.40
C PHE A 387 -7.49 17.80 -11.05
N ALA A 388 -7.52 18.93 -10.32
CA ALA A 388 -6.99 20.21 -10.81
C ALA A 388 -5.50 20.09 -11.18
N SER A 389 -4.72 19.36 -10.40
CA SER A 389 -3.30 19.07 -10.68
C SER A 389 -3.09 18.24 -11.95
N ILE A 390 -3.98 17.27 -12.23
CA ILE A 390 -3.93 16.46 -13.44
C ILE A 390 -4.30 17.30 -14.68
N ILE A 391 -5.31 18.16 -14.55
CA ILE A 391 -5.67 19.13 -15.62
C ILE A 391 -4.47 20.04 -15.89
N GLY A 392 -3.84 20.59 -14.83
CA GLY A 392 -2.64 21.43 -14.94
C GLY A 392 -1.48 20.70 -15.65
N THR A 393 -1.18 19.47 -15.22
CA THR A 393 -0.12 18.65 -15.81
C THR A 393 -0.40 18.31 -17.29
N ASN A 394 -1.66 18.03 -17.65
CA ASN A 394 -2.04 17.82 -19.04
C ASN A 394 -1.90 19.10 -19.88
N GLN A 395 -2.25 20.28 -19.33
CA GLN A 395 -2.05 21.54 -20.01
C GLN A 395 -0.56 21.90 -20.22
N LEU A 396 0.31 21.58 -19.26
CA LEU A 396 1.76 21.73 -19.42
C LEU A 396 2.26 20.87 -20.58
N LYS A 397 1.79 19.64 -20.66
CA LYS A 397 2.13 18.73 -21.75
C LYS A 397 1.59 19.24 -23.11
N ASP A 398 0.30 19.58 -23.18
CA ASP A 398 -0.37 19.84 -24.45
C ASP A 398 -0.08 21.23 -25.02
N LYS A 399 0.24 22.22 -24.16
CA LYS A 399 0.50 23.60 -24.56
C LYS A 399 1.97 23.99 -24.54
N PHE A 400 2.77 23.40 -23.63
CA PHE A 400 4.17 23.79 -23.41
C PHE A 400 5.15 22.66 -23.72
N ASP A 401 4.69 21.54 -24.26
CA ASP A 401 5.47 20.35 -24.58
C ASP A 401 6.33 19.84 -23.38
N MET A 402 5.84 20.09 -22.16
CA MET A 402 6.48 19.66 -20.91
C MET A 402 5.85 18.36 -20.42
N THR A 403 6.38 17.22 -20.85
CA THR A 403 5.89 15.91 -20.39
C THR A 403 6.66 15.44 -19.15
N THR A 404 7.99 15.54 -19.15
CA THR A 404 8.84 15.21 -18.01
C THR A 404 10.02 16.16 -17.94
N THR A 405 10.24 16.79 -16.79
CA THR A 405 11.35 17.72 -16.56
C THR A 405 12.45 17.04 -15.76
N HIS A 406 13.70 17.17 -16.22
CA HIS A 406 14.89 16.68 -15.54
C HIS A 406 15.77 17.84 -15.09
N PHE A 407 16.39 17.69 -13.94
CA PHE A 407 17.35 18.62 -13.36
C PHE A 407 18.73 17.96 -13.35
N VAL A 408 19.64 18.47 -14.20
CA VAL A 408 21.01 17.97 -14.27
C VAL A 408 21.90 18.87 -13.44
N LEU A 409 22.64 18.30 -12.50
CA LEU A 409 23.58 18.99 -11.64
C LEU A 409 25.00 18.59 -12.01
N VAL A 410 25.85 19.58 -12.32
CA VAL A 410 27.26 19.39 -12.65
C VAL A 410 28.17 20.34 -11.84
N ASP A 411 29.46 20.09 -11.78
CA ASP A 411 30.45 20.91 -11.07
C ASP A 411 30.54 22.32 -11.68
N ASP A 412 30.60 23.37 -10.85
CA ASP A 412 30.69 24.76 -11.30
C ASP A 412 32.01 25.09 -12.02
N LYS A 413 33.02 24.24 -11.89
CA LYS A 413 34.31 24.36 -12.55
C LYS A 413 34.29 24.05 -14.04
N LEU A 414 33.19 23.44 -14.54
CA LEU A 414 33.04 23.24 -15.98
C LEU A 414 33.03 24.59 -16.71
N THR A 415 33.81 24.67 -17.77
CA THR A 415 33.85 25.87 -18.60
C THR A 415 32.57 26.08 -19.39
N THR A 416 32.29 27.32 -19.81
CA THR A 416 31.13 27.65 -20.66
C THR A 416 31.07 26.75 -21.91
N ASN A 417 32.22 26.52 -22.57
CA ASN A 417 32.27 25.66 -23.75
C ASN A 417 31.89 24.19 -23.44
N GLU A 418 32.35 23.67 -22.31
CA GLU A 418 32.00 22.30 -21.90
C GLU A 418 30.51 22.17 -21.63
N ILE A 419 29.90 23.14 -20.94
CA ILE A 419 28.44 23.17 -20.71
C ILE A 419 27.68 23.26 -22.02
N GLN A 420 28.05 24.19 -22.93
CA GLN A 420 27.40 24.34 -24.23
C GLN A 420 27.51 23.07 -25.09
N ASN A 421 28.68 22.43 -25.13
CA ASN A 421 28.84 21.16 -25.85
C ASN A 421 27.99 20.04 -25.25
N MET A 422 27.95 19.92 -23.93
CA MET A 422 27.11 18.96 -23.23
C MET A 422 25.63 19.22 -23.49
N CYS A 423 25.16 20.46 -23.40
CA CYS A 423 23.77 20.84 -23.71
C CYS A 423 23.42 20.50 -25.17
N SER A 424 24.34 20.78 -26.12
CA SER A 424 24.12 20.43 -27.52
C SER A 424 24.02 18.91 -27.73
N GLU A 425 24.90 18.10 -27.13
CA GLU A 425 24.84 16.63 -27.21
C GLU A 425 23.57 16.08 -26.58
N ILE A 426 23.07 16.68 -25.48
CA ILE A 426 21.80 16.30 -24.85
C ILE A 426 20.63 16.69 -25.76
N LYS A 427 20.64 17.88 -26.34
CA LYS A 427 19.58 18.38 -27.23
C LYS A 427 19.42 17.52 -28.49
N ASP A 428 20.51 16.93 -28.98
CA ASP A 428 20.49 16.02 -30.14
C ASP A 428 19.85 14.64 -29.82
N LEU A 429 19.59 14.34 -28.57
CA LEU A 429 18.91 13.10 -28.19
C LEU A 429 17.45 13.15 -28.62
N LYS A 430 16.98 12.04 -29.18
CA LYS A 430 15.59 11.91 -29.63
C LYS A 430 14.62 12.08 -28.43
N GLY A 431 13.65 13.00 -28.58
CA GLY A 431 12.61 13.26 -27.58
C GLY A 431 13.04 14.24 -26.49
N ILE A 432 14.15 14.94 -26.66
CA ILE A 432 14.47 16.15 -25.87
C ILE A 432 13.85 17.34 -26.61
N HIS A 433 13.00 18.07 -25.89
CA HIS A 433 12.33 19.25 -26.42
C HIS A 433 13.21 20.50 -26.28
N ASN A 434 13.67 20.76 -25.06
CA ASN A 434 14.61 21.87 -24.82
C ASN A 434 15.59 21.55 -23.70
N VAL A 435 16.70 22.29 -23.70
CA VAL A 435 17.75 22.27 -22.68
C VAL A 435 18.02 23.70 -22.28
N LEU A 436 17.92 24.01 -20.99
CA LEU A 436 18.11 25.33 -20.43
C LEU A 436 19.26 25.32 -19.43
N ALA A 437 20.29 26.09 -19.74
CA ALA A 437 21.44 26.32 -18.86
C ALA A 437 21.71 27.80 -18.77
N TYR A 438 22.40 28.26 -17.74
CA TYR A 438 22.78 29.67 -17.59
C TYR A 438 23.52 30.18 -18.83
N GLU A 439 24.41 29.36 -19.38
CA GLU A 439 25.23 29.65 -20.55
C GLU A 439 24.45 29.85 -21.86
N GLU A 440 23.22 29.31 -21.92
CA GLU A 440 22.28 29.53 -23.04
C GLU A 440 21.66 30.93 -22.99
N PHE A 441 21.42 31.47 -21.79
CA PHE A 441 20.90 32.82 -21.63
C PHE A 441 21.93 33.91 -21.89
N VAL A 442 23.20 33.65 -21.50
CA VAL A 442 24.27 34.65 -21.57
C VAL A 442 24.86 34.75 -22.96
N GLY A 443 24.82 33.67 -23.76
CA GLY A 443 25.42 33.59 -25.09
C GLY A 443 26.92 33.96 -25.11
N PRO A 444 27.68 33.64 -26.16
CA PRO A 444 29.12 33.91 -26.23
C PRO A 444 29.48 35.41 -26.35
N GLY A 445 28.50 36.30 -26.48
CA GLY A 445 28.71 37.76 -26.71
C GLY A 445 28.27 38.73 -25.64
N LEU A 446 27.52 38.25 -24.62
CA LEU A 446 27.09 39.10 -23.51
C LEU A 446 28.03 38.90 -22.31
N ALA A 447 28.67 39.99 -21.88
CA ALA A 447 29.47 39.98 -20.66
C ALA A 447 28.55 39.58 -19.46
N SER A 448 29.01 38.69 -18.58
CA SER A 448 28.28 38.19 -17.40
C SER A 448 27.71 39.30 -16.48
N ASN A 449 28.13 40.51 -16.66
CA ASN A 449 27.65 41.68 -15.90
C ASN A 449 26.29 42.25 -16.35
N PHE A 450 25.74 41.75 -17.46
CA PHE A 450 24.43 42.19 -17.98
C PHE A 450 23.27 41.22 -17.69
N THR A 451 23.58 40.07 -17.14
CA THR A 451 22.51 39.13 -16.70
C THR A 451 22.03 39.50 -15.31
N PRO A 452 20.71 39.51 -15.06
CA PRO A 452 20.18 39.71 -13.72
C PRO A 452 20.75 38.65 -12.76
N SER A 453 21.21 39.11 -11.58
CA SER A 453 21.77 38.19 -10.55
C SER A 453 20.79 37.07 -10.19
N VAL A 454 19.50 37.34 -10.28
CA VAL A 454 18.43 36.35 -10.05
C VAL A 454 18.54 35.14 -10.98
N VAL A 455 18.88 35.33 -12.26
CA VAL A 455 19.02 34.20 -13.21
C VAL A 455 20.25 33.38 -12.86
N LYS A 456 21.35 34.03 -12.48
CA LYS A 456 22.56 33.35 -12.06
C LYS A 456 22.32 32.50 -10.81
N ASP A 457 21.65 33.05 -9.82
CA ASP A 457 21.36 32.38 -8.54
C ASP A 457 20.45 31.15 -8.70
N ILE A 458 19.58 31.13 -9.73
CA ILE A 458 18.75 29.97 -10.08
C ILE A 458 19.59 28.83 -10.65
N PHE A 459 20.59 29.14 -11.51
CA PHE A 459 21.33 28.14 -12.25
C PHE A 459 22.71 27.82 -11.66
N GLN A 460 23.21 28.59 -10.71
CA GLN A 460 24.55 28.39 -10.12
C GLN A 460 24.53 28.66 -8.61
N ASN A 461 24.64 27.59 -7.83
CA ASN A 461 24.76 27.69 -6.38
C ASN A 461 25.45 26.47 -5.78
N GLY A 462 25.95 26.55 -4.55
CA GLY A 462 26.54 25.40 -3.81
C GLY A 462 27.71 24.71 -4.52
N GLY A 463 28.47 25.43 -5.41
CA GLY A 463 29.54 24.82 -6.20
C GLY A 463 29.05 23.90 -7.33
N LYS A 464 27.77 24.07 -7.73
CA LYS A 464 27.09 23.32 -8.78
C LYS A 464 26.46 24.24 -9.80
N LYS A 465 26.32 23.73 -11.03
CA LYS A 465 25.49 24.32 -12.08
C LYS A 465 24.31 23.44 -12.35
N LEU A 466 23.15 24.07 -12.49
CA LEU A 466 21.88 23.43 -12.82
C LEU A 466 21.58 23.58 -14.32
N ILE A 467 21.18 22.48 -14.94
CA ILE A 467 20.68 22.46 -16.31
C ILE A 467 19.30 21.82 -16.26
N VAL A 468 18.30 22.48 -16.83
CA VAL A 468 16.92 21.97 -16.91
C VAL A 468 16.70 21.38 -18.30
N VAL A 469 16.25 20.15 -18.35
CA VAL A 469 16.02 19.40 -19.59
C VAL A 469 14.57 18.93 -19.64
N ASN A 470 13.83 19.32 -20.65
CA ASN A 470 12.46 18.89 -20.87
C ASN A 470 12.40 17.78 -21.93
N SER A 471 11.73 16.69 -21.58
CA SER A 471 11.53 15.52 -22.43
C SER A 471 10.06 15.36 -22.85
N ASP A 472 9.85 14.93 -24.12
CA ASP A 472 8.54 14.55 -24.64
C ASP A 472 8.06 13.19 -24.12
N TYR A 473 8.96 12.42 -23.51
CA TYR A 473 8.65 11.08 -23.04
C TYR A 473 8.07 11.10 -21.64
N LYS A 474 7.05 10.28 -21.41
CA LYS A 474 6.44 10.10 -20.09
C LYS A 474 7.37 9.36 -19.15
N ALA A 475 7.33 9.72 -17.87
CA ALA A 475 7.93 8.93 -16.78
C ALA A 475 7.49 7.45 -16.85
N ALA A 476 8.31 6.57 -16.33
CA ALA A 476 8.09 5.11 -16.32
C ALA A 476 7.98 4.43 -17.69
N THR A 477 8.49 5.05 -18.76
CA THR A 477 8.55 4.40 -20.08
C THR A 477 9.98 3.96 -20.42
N ASP A 478 10.11 2.85 -21.16
CA ASP A 478 11.42 2.36 -21.65
C ASP A 478 12.13 3.41 -22.50
N LYS A 479 11.36 4.24 -23.23
CA LYS A 479 11.92 5.32 -24.03
C LYS A 479 12.59 6.37 -23.17
N LEU A 480 11.94 6.78 -22.05
CA LEU A 480 12.53 7.73 -21.13
C LEU A 480 13.74 7.13 -20.40
N ASN A 481 13.62 5.88 -19.92
CA ASN A 481 14.74 5.22 -19.25
C ASN A 481 15.97 5.12 -20.16
N THR A 482 15.78 4.74 -21.44
CA THR A 482 16.86 4.72 -22.44
C THR A 482 17.43 6.13 -22.71
N GLN A 483 16.59 7.16 -22.70
CA GLN A 483 17.02 8.56 -22.86
C GLN A 483 17.88 8.99 -21.65
N LEU A 484 17.43 8.68 -20.42
CA LEU A 484 18.17 8.96 -19.20
C LEU A 484 19.55 8.27 -19.18
N ASP A 485 19.65 7.01 -19.60
CA ASP A 485 20.93 6.28 -19.69
C ASP A 485 21.89 6.95 -20.67
N LYS A 486 21.38 7.47 -21.80
CA LYS A 486 22.20 8.25 -22.75
C LYS A 486 22.60 9.59 -22.17
N MET A 487 21.69 10.29 -21.47
CA MET A 487 22.01 11.55 -20.79
C MET A 487 23.09 11.32 -19.73
N ASP A 488 22.98 10.27 -18.90
CA ASP A 488 24.01 9.89 -17.93
C ASP A 488 25.38 9.69 -18.60
N THR A 489 25.38 8.99 -19.74
CA THR A 489 26.63 8.78 -20.52
C THR A 489 27.26 10.09 -20.98
N ILE A 490 26.42 11.03 -21.48
CA ILE A 490 26.92 12.34 -21.93
C ILE A 490 27.39 13.16 -20.73
N ILE A 491 26.63 13.24 -19.65
CA ILE A 491 27.00 14.01 -18.46
C ILE A 491 28.30 13.50 -17.87
N HIS A 492 28.45 12.19 -17.69
CA HIS A 492 29.65 11.58 -17.12
C HIS A 492 30.91 11.70 -18.02
N LYS A 493 30.74 12.02 -19.31
CA LYS A 493 31.87 12.39 -20.21
C LYS A 493 32.53 13.72 -19.80
N TYR A 494 31.73 14.67 -19.31
CA TYR A 494 32.17 16.02 -18.90
C TYR A 494 32.38 16.11 -17.38
N ASP A 495 31.49 15.55 -16.58
CA ASP A 495 31.57 15.52 -15.12
C ASP A 495 31.24 14.11 -14.58
N LYS A 496 32.27 13.40 -14.10
CA LYS A 496 32.08 12.06 -13.49
C LYS A 496 31.17 12.04 -12.23
N LYS A 497 30.89 13.21 -11.65
CA LYS A 497 30.04 13.39 -10.47
C LYS A 497 28.72 14.09 -10.84
N GLY A 498 28.48 14.31 -12.12
CA GLY A 498 27.23 14.86 -12.57
C GLY A 498 26.08 13.94 -12.24
N MET A 499 24.92 14.49 -11.91
CA MET A 499 23.74 13.76 -11.43
C MET A 499 22.49 14.25 -12.13
N ILE A 500 21.48 13.35 -12.29
CA ILE A 500 20.16 13.68 -12.82
C ILE A 500 19.12 13.55 -11.72
N GLY A 501 18.36 14.63 -11.50
CA GLY A 501 17.18 14.68 -10.63
C GLY A 501 15.88 14.89 -11.41
N GLY A 502 14.77 14.97 -10.67
CA GLY A 502 13.43 15.15 -11.22
C GLY A 502 12.66 13.85 -11.34
N GLU A 503 11.37 13.96 -11.71
CA GLU A 503 10.40 12.86 -11.71
C GLU A 503 10.87 11.63 -12.49
N GLY A 504 11.45 11.82 -13.67
CA GLY A 504 11.89 10.72 -14.54
C GLY A 504 12.98 9.88 -13.90
N SER A 505 14.02 10.50 -13.31
CA SER A 505 15.10 9.79 -12.64
C SER A 505 14.63 9.12 -11.34
N MET A 506 13.77 9.79 -10.58
CA MET A 506 13.14 9.20 -9.38
C MET A 506 12.28 7.98 -9.72
N THR A 507 11.54 8.04 -10.82
CA THR A 507 10.73 6.89 -11.28
C THR A 507 11.60 5.75 -11.79
N ARG A 508 12.73 6.02 -12.46
CA ARG A 508 13.73 5.00 -12.85
C ARG A 508 14.30 4.29 -11.60
N ASP A 509 14.69 5.04 -10.59
CA ASP A 509 15.17 4.50 -9.32
C ASP A 509 14.07 3.69 -8.61
N LEU A 510 12.82 4.14 -8.68
CA LEU A 510 11.66 3.43 -8.16
C LEU A 510 11.49 2.06 -8.83
N ILE A 511 11.57 1.98 -10.16
CA ILE A 511 11.48 0.72 -10.92
C ILE A 511 12.58 -0.25 -10.48
N THR A 512 13.81 0.21 -10.40
CA THR A 512 14.97 -0.62 -10.05
C THR A 512 14.89 -1.14 -8.62
N THR A 513 14.53 -0.26 -7.68
CA THR A 513 14.36 -0.61 -6.27
C THR A 513 13.20 -1.58 -6.07
N THR A 514 12.06 -1.33 -6.72
CA THR A 514 10.87 -2.17 -6.64
C THR A 514 11.14 -3.61 -7.11
N ASN A 515 11.84 -3.78 -8.23
CA ASN A 515 12.16 -5.11 -8.75
C ASN A 515 13.03 -5.91 -7.77
N THR A 516 13.97 -5.25 -7.11
CA THR A 516 14.81 -5.87 -6.07
C THR A 516 14.01 -6.23 -4.83
N ASP A 517 13.19 -5.30 -4.36
CA ASP A 517 12.35 -5.47 -3.18
C ASP A 517 11.32 -6.58 -3.35
N PHE A 518 10.68 -6.65 -4.54
CA PHE A 518 9.71 -7.70 -4.85
C PHE A 518 10.28 -9.10 -4.67
N ALA A 519 11.46 -9.36 -5.24
CA ALA A 519 12.12 -10.65 -5.11
C ALA A 519 12.51 -10.96 -3.66
N MET A 520 13.07 -9.99 -2.94
CA MET A 520 13.52 -10.15 -1.56
C MET A 520 12.36 -10.42 -0.60
N VAL A 521 11.29 -9.64 -0.70
CA VAL A 521 10.12 -9.76 0.19
C VAL A 521 9.40 -11.09 -0.01
N ASN A 522 9.20 -11.51 -1.26
CA ASN A 522 8.54 -12.79 -1.55
C ASN A 522 9.32 -13.98 -0.97
N VAL A 523 10.63 -14.04 -1.18
CA VAL A 523 11.47 -15.11 -0.65
C VAL A 523 11.46 -15.09 0.88
N LEU A 524 11.63 -13.92 1.49
CA LEU A 524 11.68 -13.80 2.95
C LEU A 524 10.36 -14.16 3.62
N SER A 525 9.22 -13.70 3.06
CA SER A 525 7.89 -14.01 3.62
C SER A 525 7.60 -15.51 3.62
N VAL A 526 7.92 -16.19 2.51
CA VAL A 526 7.80 -17.65 2.40
C VAL A 526 8.67 -18.36 3.44
N ILE A 527 9.94 -17.96 3.58
CA ILE A 527 10.87 -18.55 4.55
C ILE A 527 10.39 -18.34 5.99
N MET A 528 9.97 -17.12 6.34
CA MET A 528 9.48 -16.81 7.69
C MET A 528 8.25 -17.63 8.05
N ILE A 529 7.26 -17.70 7.16
CA ILE A 529 6.04 -18.48 7.39
C ILE A 529 6.37 -19.98 7.44
N PHE A 530 7.25 -20.45 6.56
CA PHE A 530 7.73 -21.85 6.62
C PHE A 530 8.30 -22.19 8.00
N ILE A 531 9.20 -21.37 8.53
CA ILE A 531 9.84 -21.57 9.83
C ILE A 531 8.78 -21.57 10.95
N ILE A 532 7.87 -20.61 10.97
CA ILE A 532 6.85 -20.47 12.03
C ILE A 532 5.91 -21.68 12.01
N VAL A 533 5.42 -22.08 10.83
CA VAL A 533 4.55 -23.26 10.70
C VAL A 533 5.31 -24.55 11.09
N ALA A 534 6.60 -24.66 10.70
CA ALA A 534 7.44 -25.79 11.10
C ALA A 534 7.57 -25.91 12.61
N LEU A 535 7.79 -24.80 13.29
CA LEU A 535 7.90 -24.75 14.76
C LEU A 535 6.54 -25.03 15.43
N THR A 536 5.46 -24.48 14.91
CA THR A 536 4.10 -24.64 15.44
C THR A 536 3.65 -26.10 15.41
N PHE A 537 3.81 -26.77 14.27
CA PHE A 537 3.39 -28.15 14.09
C PHE A 537 4.49 -29.17 14.40
N LYS A 538 5.72 -28.74 14.62
CA LYS A 538 6.92 -29.61 14.73
C LYS A 538 7.02 -30.58 13.57
N SER A 539 6.82 -30.06 12.36
CA SER A 539 6.69 -30.77 11.10
C SER A 539 7.52 -30.11 10.01
N PHE A 540 8.08 -30.90 9.11
CA PHE A 540 8.69 -30.41 7.89
C PHE A 540 7.72 -30.44 6.70
N ALA A 541 6.82 -31.42 6.65
CA ALA A 541 5.87 -31.58 5.55
C ALA A 541 4.75 -30.53 5.56
N LEU A 542 4.21 -30.21 6.74
CA LEU A 542 3.06 -29.28 6.85
C LEU A 542 3.38 -27.87 6.33
N PRO A 543 4.53 -27.25 6.66
CA PRO A 543 4.88 -25.96 6.06
C PRO A 543 4.87 -25.97 4.53
N VAL A 544 5.44 -27.02 3.91
CA VAL A 544 5.44 -27.17 2.45
C VAL A 544 4.02 -27.21 1.89
N ILE A 545 3.14 -27.99 2.51
CA ILE A 545 1.76 -28.17 2.05
C ILE A 545 0.96 -26.87 2.21
N LEU A 546 1.09 -26.21 3.36
CA LEU A 546 0.35 -24.99 3.66
C LEU A 546 0.81 -23.84 2.75
N VAL A 547 2.11 -23.60 2.68
CA VAL A 547 2.68 -22.56 1.81
C VAL A 547 2.32 -22.81 0.35
N LEU A 548 2.47 -24.04 -0.16
CA LEU A 548 2.10 -24.39 -1.53
C LEU A 548 0.61 -24.10 -1.82
N THR A 549 -0.27 -24.38 -0.87
CA THR A 549 -1.71 -24.10 -1.04
C THR A 549 -2.00 -22.60 -1.14
N ILE A 550 -1.29 -21.78 -0.37
CA ILE A 550 -1.50 -20.33 -0.33
C ILE A 550 -0.82 -19.68 -1.54
N GLU A 551 0.40 -20.11 -1.90
CA GLU A 551 1.09 -19.66 -3.10
C GLU A 551 0.29 -19.94 -4.37
N PHE A 552 -0.42 -21.05 -4.42
CA PHE A 552 -1.38 -21.33 -5.49
C PHE A 552 -2.49 -20.27 -5.57
N ALA A 553 -3.06 -19.89 -4.44
CA ALA A 553 -4.08 -18.86 -4.40
C ALA A 553 -3.53 -17.49 -4.83
N ILE A 554 -2.31 -17.14 -4.38
CA ILE A 554 -1.61 -15.90 -4.77
C ILE A 554 -1.32 -15.91 -6.27
N THR A 555 -0.79 -17.01 -6.79
CA THR A 555 -0.47 -17.16 -8.22
C THR A 555 -1.71 -16.98 -9.12
N ILE A 556 -2.85 -17.55 -8.73
CA ILE A 556 -4.11 -17.33 -9.46
C ILE A 556 -4.49 -15.85 -9.38
N ASN A 557 -4.48 -15.27 -8.17
CA ASN A 557 -4.86 -13.89 -7.96
C ASN A 557 -4.02 -12.91 -8.79
N MET A 558 -2.70 -13.08 -8.78
CA MET A 558 -1.75 -12.23 -9.50
C MET A 558 -1.67 -12.55 -11.00
N GLY A 559 -2.09 -13.74 -11.42
CA GLY A 559 -2.11 -14.14 -12.82
C GLY A 559 -3.37 -13.71 -13.59
N ILE A 560 -4.51 -13.50 -12.90
CA ILE A 560 -5.76 -13.04 -13.54
C ILE A 560 -5.57 -11.75 -14.37
N PRO A 561 -4.84 -10.71 -13.89
CA PRO A 561 -4.65 -9.46 -14.63
C PRO A 561 -4.05 -9.66 -16.04
N PHE A 562 -3.15 -10.62 -16.21
CA PHE A 562 -2.61 -10.97 -17.53
C PHE A 562 -3.71 -11.39 -18.51
N PHE A 563 -4.62 -12.25 -18.08
CA PHE A 563 -5.71 -12.74 -18.93
C PHE A 563 -6.83 -11.70 -19.16
N THR A 564 -6.96 -10.73 -18.27
CA THR A 564 -7.94 -9.64 -18.39
C THR A 564 -7.37 -8.39 -19.06
N GLY A 565 -6.07 -8.39 -19.38
CA GLY A 565 -5.40 -7.21 -19.93
C GLY A 565 -5.28 -6.03 -18.95
N THR A 566 -5.41 -6.29 -17.65
CA THR A 566 -5.35 -5.25 -16.61
C THR A 566 -3.90 -5.02 -16.19
N THR A 567 -3.46 -3.77 -16.15
CA THR A 567 -2.17 -3.38 -15.58
C THR A 567 -2.30 -3.17 -14.07
N LEU A 568 -1.28 -3.54 -13.31
CA LEU A 568 -1.27 -3.38 -11.85
C LEU A 568 -0.33 -2.26 -11.42
N PRO A 569 -0.67 -1.48 -10.39
CA PRO A 569 0.29 -0.58 -9.77
C PRO A 569 1.41 -1.38 -9.10
N PHE A 570 2.65 -0.87 -9.17
CA PHE A 570 3.83 -1.55 -8.64
C PHE A 570 3.70 -1.96 -7.17
N ILE A 571 3.08 -1.10 -6.34
CA ILE A 571 2.84 -1.38 -4.92
C ILE A 571 1.96 -2.62 -4.73
N ALA A 572 0.95 -2.80 -5.59
CA ALA A 572 0.04 -3.94 -5.49
C ALA A 572 0.78 -5.27 -5.68
N SER A 573 1.70 -5.34 -6.64
CA SER A 573 2.48 -6.56 -6.90
C SER A 573 3.36 -6.97 -5.71
N MET A 574 3.93 -6.00 -4.99
CA MET A 574 4.81 -6.25 -3.84
C MET A 574 4.04 -6.63 -2.58
N VAL A 575 2.98 -5.90 -2.29
CA VAL A 575 2.31 -5.94 -0.98
C VAL A 575 1.26 -7.05 -0.92
N ILE A 576 0.58 -7.32 -2.04
CA ILE A 576 -0.54 -8.29 -2.07
C ILE A 576 -0.08 -9.71 -1.74
N GLY A 577 1.02 -10.18 -2.33
CA GLY A 577 1.55 -11.52 -2.06
C GLY A 577 1.77 -11.75 -0.57
N THR A 578 2.45 -10.82 0.06
CA THR A 578 2.81 -10.89 1.49
C THR A 578 1.60 -10.76 2.41
N ILE A 579 0.69 -9.83 2.11
CA ILE A 579 -0.55 -9.65 2.89
C ILE A 579 -1.43 -10.88 2.74
N GLN A 580 -1.65 -11.37 1.52
CA GLN A 580 -2.48 -12.55 1.28
C GLN A 580 -1.87 -13.78 1.95
N LEU A 581 -0.55 -13.98 1.85
CA LEU A 581 0.15 -15.07 2.51
C LEU A 581 -0.03 -15.01 4.04
N GLY A 582 0.19 -13.84 4.65
CA GLY A 582 0.05 -13.63 6.08
C GLY A 582 -1.39 -13.76 6.60
N ALA A 583 -2.37 -13.18 5.88
CA ALA A 583 -3.76 -13.14 6.33
C ALA A 583 -4.56 -14.43 6.06
N THR A 584 -4.10 -15.30 5.15
CA THR A 584 -4.86 -16.50 4.78
C THR A 584 -4.26 -17.81 5.28
N VAL A 585 -3.01 -17.79 5.76
CA VAL A 585 -2.39 -18.96 6.39
C VAL A 585 -3.17 -19.44 7.62
N ASP A 586 -3.86 -18.53 8.29
CA ASP A 586 -4.69 -18.79 9.47
C ASP A 586 -5.79 -19.82 9.19
N TYR A 587 -6.44 -19.72 8.04
CA TYR A 587 -7.46 -20.69 7.60
C TYR A 587 -6.86 -22.08 7.38
N ALA A 588 -5.65 -22.12 6.82
CA ALA A 588 -4.94 -23.36 6.59
C ALA A 588 -4.48 -24.01 7.91
N ILE A 589 -4.00 -23.22 8.86
CA ILE A 589 -3.64 -23.68 10.22
C ILE A 589 -4.87 -24.21 10.95
N LEU A 590 -6.01 -23.52 10.88
CA LEU A 590 -7.26 -23.98 11.49
C LEU A 590 -7.69 -25.35 10.96
N MET A 591 -7.80 -25.50 9.65
CA MET A 591 -8.18 -26.76 9.00
C MET A 591 -7.24 -27.90 9.37
N THR A 592 -5.92 -27.62 9.34
CA THR A 592 -4.88 -28.62 9.66
C THR A 592 -4.90 -29.02 11.13
N THR A 593 -5.11 -28.06 12.04
CA THR A 593 -5.22 -28.32 13.49
C THR A 593 -6.43 -29.20 13.77
N ARG A 594 -7.58 -28.89 13.16
CA ARG A 594 -8.79 -29.71 13.32
C ARG A 594 -8.60 -31.10 12.74
N PHE A 595 -7.96 -31.23 11.58
CA PHE A 595 -7.61 -32.52 11.00
C PHE A 595 -6.72 -33.36 11.93
N LYS A 596 -5.70 -32.76 12.55
CA LYS A 596 -4.85 -33.42 13.54
C LYS A 596 -5.64 -33.85 14.78
N GLU A 597 -6.56 -33.03 15.27
CA GLU A 597 -7.41 -33.31 16.43
C GLU A 597 -8.30 -34.54 16.16
N GLU A 598 -8.95 -34.61 15.01
CA GLU A 598 -9.79 -35.75 14.65
C GLU A 598 -9.00 -37.05 14.44
N LEU A 599 -7.77 -36.98 13.92
CA LEU A 599 -6.84 -38.11 13.89
C LEU A 599 -6.49 -38.57 15.31
N SER A 600 -6.26 -37.64 16.26
CA SER A 600 -5.94 -38.01 17.65
C SER A 600 -7.14 -38.67 18.37
N HIS A 601 -8.36 -38.48 17.90
CA HIS A 601 -9.56 -39.20 18.33
C HIS A 601 -9.70 -40.58 17.66
N GLY A 602 -8.68 -41.06 16.92
CA GLY A 602 -8.67 -42.39 16.29
C GLY A 602 -9.46 -42.48 14.99
N LYS A 603 -9.84 -41.36 14.37
CA LYS A 603 -10.54 -41.36 13.08
C LYS A 603 -9.60 -41.73 11.93
N LYS A 604 -10.14 -42.42 10.90
CA LYS A 604 -9.42 -42.65 9.65
C LYS A 604 -9.12 -41.37 8.91
N VAL A 605 -8.02 -41.32 8.13
CA VAL A 605 -7.56 -40.09 7.41
C VAL A 605 -8.67 -39.39 6.64
N LYS A 606 -9.45 -40.12 5.83
CA LYS A 606 -10.55 -39.55 5.04
C LYS A 606 -11.70 -39.06 5.91
N GLU A 607 -12.02 -39.77 6.99
CA GLU A 607 -13.06 -39.41 7.95
C GLU A 607 -12.64 -38.19 8.76
N ALA A 608 -11.40 -38.14 9.24
CA ALA A 608 -10.83 -36.98 9.92
C ALA A 608 -10.84 -35.73 9.03
N ALA A 609 -10.48 -35.87 7.74
CA ALA A 609 -10.56 -34.78 6.78
C ALA A 609 -12.00 -34.30 6.54
N LEU A 610 -12.97 -35.24 6.45
CA LEU A 610 -14.38 -34.90 6.30
C LEU A 610 -14.88 -34.05 7.48
N ILE A 611 -14.66 -34.52 8.70
CA ILE A 611 -15.10 -33.84 9.91
C ILE A 611 -14.40 -32.49 10.07
N ALA A 612 -13.10 -32.44 9.80
CA ALA A 612 -12.34 -31.19 9.84
C ALA A 612 -12.89 -30.14 8.86
N MET A 613 -13.21 -30.54 7.62
CA MET A 613 -13.83 -29.66 6.64
C MET A 613 -15.23 -29.20 7.09
N GLU A 614 -16.10 -30.10 7.50
CA GLU A 614 -17.47 -29.76 7.93
C GLU A 614 -17.45 -28.75 9.08
N LYS A 615 -16.66 -29.02 10.13
CA LYS A 615 -16.60 -28.16 11.32
C LYS A 615 -15.86 -26.84 11.12
N SER A 616 -14.86 -26.77 10.22
CA SER A 616 -14.08 -25.56 9.97
C SER A 616 -14.68 -24.68 8.86
N SER A 617 -15.55 -25.23 7.99
CA SER A 617 -16.03 -24.55 6.79
C SER A 617 -16.76 -23.24 7.11
N VAL A 618 -17.65 -23.24 8.12
CA VAL A 618 -18.43 -22.04 8.50
C VAL A 618 -17.51 -20.93 8.96
N SER A 619 -16.53 -21.23 9.84
CA SER A 619 -15.57 -20.25 10.32
C SER A 619 -14.72 -19.69 9.19
N ILE A 620 -14.16 -20.54 8.31
CA ILE A 620 -13.33 -20.15 7.17
C ILE A 620 -14.13 -19.29 6.18
N MET A 621 -15.37 -19.68 5.88
CA MET A 621 -16.25 -18.91 4.99
C MET A 621 -16.63 -17.56 5.59
N THR A 622 -17.08 -17.52 6.86
CA THR A 622 -17.47 -16.27 7.52
C THR A 622 -16.29 -15.30 7.55
N SER A 623 -15.13 -15.78 7.90
CA SER A 623 -13.89 -15.01 7.96
C SER A 623 -13.45 -14.51 6.57
N GLY A 624 -13.33 -15.40 5.61
CA GLY A 624 -12.93 -15.02 4.25
C GLY A 624 -13.95 -14.11 3.54
N PHE A 625 -15.27 -14.31 3.78
CA PHE A 625 -16.29 -13.41 3.25
C PHE A 625 -16.32 -12.06 3.97
N SER A 626 -15.97 -12.00 5.26
CA SER A 626 -15.79 -10.72 5.97
C SER A 626 -14.61 -9.94 5.40
N PHE A 627 -13.50 -10.62 5.13
CA PHE A 627 -12.33 -10.01 4.48
C PHE A 627 -12.68 -9.52 3.06
N PHE A 628 -13.33 -10.36 2.26
CA PHE A 628 -13.83 -9.98 0.94
C PHE A 628 -14.75 -8.76 1.01
N ALA A 629 -15.72 -8.77 1.91
CA ALA A 629 -16.71 -7.70 2.06
C ALA A 629 -16.07 -6.37 2.48
N ALA A 630 -15.13 -6.40 3.43
CA ALA A 630 -14.38 -5.21 3.85
C ALA A 630 -13.64 -4.57 2.67
N CYS A 631 -12.98 -5.37 1.85
CA CYS A 631 -12.17 -4.88 0.74
C CYS A 631 -13.02 -4.49 -0.48
N ILE A 632 -13.98 -5.34 -0.91
CA ILE A 632 -14.75 -5.08 -2.12
C ILE A 632 -15.62 -3.82 -1.99
N GLY A 633 -16.14 -3.56 -0.78
CA GLY A 633 -16.93 -2.35 -0.54
C GLY A 633 -16.17 -1.07 -0.82
N VAL A 634 -14.90 -1.02 -0.44
CA VAL A 634 -14.03 0.13 -0.69
C VAL A 634 -13.80 0.31 -2.19
N SER A 635 -13.69 -0.76 -2.97
CA SER A 635 -13.43 -0.68 -4.40
C SER A 635 -14.53 0.06 -5.20
N PHE A 636 -15.75 0.11 -4.69
CA PHE A 636 -16.86 0.81 -5.35
C PHE A 636 -16.81 2.33 -5.18
N VAL A 637 -16.13 2.81 -4.14
CA VAL A 637 -16.06 4.24 -3.81
C VAL A 637 -14.66 4.83 -3.99
N ALA A 638 -13.63 3.99 -4.03
CA ALA A 638 -12.26 4.45 -4.24
C ALA A 638 -12.10 5.05 -5.63
N LYS A 639 -11.73 6.35 -5.68
CA LYS A 639 -11.46 7.07 -6.92
C LYS A 639 -10.03 6.87 -7.41
N MET A 640 -9.07 6.80 -6.49
CA MET A 640 -7.66 6.57 -6.85
C MET A 640 -7.44 5.11 -7.25
N ASP A 641 -6.94 4.89 -8.47
CA ASP A 641 -6.76 3.54 -9.03
C ASP A 641 -5.80 2.68 -8.20
N LEU A 642 -4.80 3.28 -7.59
CA LEU A 642 -3.86 2.59 -6.71
C LEU A 642 -4.58 1.90 -5.54
N ILE A 643 -5.41 2.64 -4.79
CA ILE A 643 -6.17 2.08 -3.65
C ILE A 643 -7.21 1.07 -4.15
N LYS A 644 -7.92 1.42 -5.23
CA LYS A 644 -8.93 0.56 -5.84
C LYS A 644 -8.36 -0.79 -6.29
N SER A 645 -7.23 -0.77 -6.98
CA SER A 645 -6.54 -1.99 -7.43
C SER A 645 -6.08 -2.86 -6.27
N LEU A 646 -5.52 -2.25 -5.20
CA LEU A 646 -5.10 -2.96 -4.00
C LEU A 646 -6.26 -3.69 -3.32
N VAL A 647 -7.38 -2.99 -3.07
CA VAL A 647 -8.52 -3.60 -2.37
C VAL A 647 -9.26 -4.64 -3.24
N ILE A 648 -9.29 -4.50 -4.57
CA ILE A 648 -9.83 -5.52 -5.48
C ILE A 648 -8.98 -6.78 -5.43
N LEU A 649 -7.66 -6.64 -5.49
CA LEU A 649 -6.74 -7.78 -5.39
C LEU A 649 -6.85 -8.49 -4.06
N LEU A 650 -6.97 -7.75 -2.95
CA LEU A 650 -7.17 -8.31 -1.62
C LEU A 650 -8.51 -9.04 -1.51
N ALA A 651 -9.61 -8.44 -1.98
CA ALA A 651 -10.92 -9.04 -1.99
C ALA A 651 -10.93 -10.35 -2.80
N ARG A 652 -10.44 -10.30 -4.03
CA ARG A 652 -10.36 -11.48 -4.90
C ARG A 652 -9.44 -12.54 -4.30
N GLY A 653 -8.30 -12.13 -3.75
CA GLY A 653 -7.35 -13.02 -3.07
C GLY A 653 -7.97 -13.77 -1.90
N ALA A 654 -8.80 -13.10 -1.09
CA ALA A 654 -9.52 -13.72 0.02
C ALA A 654 -10.44 -14.86 -0.47
N LEU A 655 -11.25 -14.61 -1.51
CA LEU A 655 -12.14 -15.64 -2.06
C LEU A 655 -11.38 -16.83 -2.66
N ILE A 656 -10.31 -16.55 -3.44
CA ILE A 656 -9.49 -17.61 -4.04
C ILE A 656 -8.82 -18.43 -2.95
N SER A 657 -8.36 -17.80 -1.87
CA SER A 657 -7.77 -18.50 -0.72
C SER A 657 -8.76 -19.39 -0.01
N VAL A 658 -10.00 -18.91 0.26
CA VAL A 658 -11.06 -19.74 0.84
C VAL A 658 -11.33 -20.97 -0.02
N VAL A 659 -11.48 -20.79 -1.34
CA VAL A 659 -11.71 -21.92 -2.27
C VAL A 659 -10.51 -22.88 -2.26
N SER A 660 -9.28 -22.37 -2.30
CA SER A 660 -8.07 -23.18 -2.28
C SER A 660 -7.95 -24.00 -0.99
N ILE A 661 -8.25 -23.38 0.17
CA ILE A 661 -8.19 -24.05 1.46
C ILE A 661 -9.30 -25.09 1.64
N LEU A 662 -10.50 -24.85 1.10
CA LEU A 662 -11.59 -25.83 1.18
C LEU A 662 -11.46 -26.97 0.17
N LEU A 663 -10.77 -26.81 -0.97
CA LEU A 663 -10.67 -27.84 -2.00
C LEU A 663 -9.28 -28.47 -2.08
N VAL A 664 -8.22 -27.66 -2.12
CA VAL A 664 -6.85 -28.12 -2.40
C VAL A 664 -6.18 -28.64 -1.13
N LEU A 665 -6.25 -27.88 -0.03
CA LEU A 665 -5.58 -28.26 1.22
C LEU A 665 -6.00 -29.64 1.75
N PRO A 666 -7.31 -30.00 1.89
CA PRO A 666 -7.70 -31.33 2.35
C PRO A 666 -7.22 -32.43 1.40
N SER A 667 -7.23 -32.17 0.09
CA SER A 667 -6.74 -33.10 -0.91
C SER A 667 -5.26 -33.36 -0.75
N LEU A 668 -4.44 -32.34 -0.46
CA LEU A 668 -3.02 -32.47 -0.16
C LEU A 668 -2.77 -33.18 1.17
N LEU A 669 -3.53 -32.86 2.22
CA LEU A 669 -3.41 -33.53 3.53
C LEU A 669 -3.70 -35.03 3.43
N ILE A 670 -4.73 -35.43 2.67
CA ILE A 670 -5.04 -36.83 2.42
C ILE A 670 -3.94 -37.52 1.60
N PHE A 671 -3.48 -36.87 0.53
CA PHE A 671 -2.48 -37.43 -0.37
C PHE A 671 -1.12 -37.60 0.31
N CYS A 672 -0.70 -36.57 1.06
CA CYS A 672 0.61 -36.53 1.71
C CYS A 672 0.63 -37.10 3.14
N HIS A 673 -0.47 -37.72 3.65
CA HIS A 673 -0.58 -38.07 5.07
C HIS A 673 0.58 -38.93 5.57
N LYS A 674 1.05 -39.91 4.78
CA LYS A 674 2.22 -40.76 5.14
C LYS A 674 3.51 -39.98 5.27
N PHE A 675 3.69 -38.93 4.44
CA PHE A 675 4.84 -38.06 4.52
C PHE A 675 4.74 -37.13 5.74
N ILE A 676 3.53 -36.63 6.03
CA ILE A 676 3.27 -35.83 7.24
C ILE A 676 3.57 -36.64 8.50
N GLU A 677 3.09 -37.88 8.57
CA GLU A 677 3.30 -38.78 9.71
C GLU A 677 4.80 -39.04 9.97
N LYS A 678 5.59 -39.27 8.91
CA LYS A 678 7.03 -39.49 9.02
C LYS A 678 7.85 -38.27 9.44
N THR A 679 7.38 -37.08 9.12
CA THR A 679 8.14 -35.81 9.28
C THR A 679 7.62 -34.93 10.39
N THR A 680 6.57 -35.37 11.12
CA THR A 680 5.92 -34.57 12.17
C THR A 680 6.08 -35.27 13.53
N LYS A 681 6.67 -34.55 14.51
CA LYS A 681 6.84 -35.09 15.87
C LYS A 681 5.46 -35.18 16.58
N ASN A 682 5.17 -36.34 17.19
CA ASN A 682 3.92 -36.60 17.90
C ASN A 682 2.67 -36.46 17.00
N TRP A 683 2.76 -36.84 15.73
CA TRP A 683 1.61 -36.96 14.86
C TRP A 683 0.82 -38.22 15.23
N PRO A 684 -0.52 -38.17 15.31
CA PRO A 684 -1.33 -39.35 15.60
C PRO A 684 -1.13 -40.41 14.50
N GLU A 685 -0.85 -41.66 14.90
CA GLU A 685 -0.77 -42.77 13.95
C GLU A 685 -2.14 -42.99 13.30
N SER A 686 -2.17 -43.00 11.98
CA SER A 686 -3.37 -43.37 11.26
C SER A 686 -3.56 -44.90 11.41
N ASN A 687 -4.66 -45.32 12.02
CA ASN A 687 -5.06 -46.74 11.97
C ASN A 687 -5.13 -47.15 10.49
N MET A 688 -4.14 -47.91 10.06
CA MET A 688 -4.07 -48.40 8.68
C MET A 688 -5.37 -49.11 8.32
N GLU A 689 -5.91 -48.84 7.14
CA GLU A 689 -6.91 -49.68 6.50
C GLU A 689 -6.36 -51.12 6.53
N ALA A 690 -7.07 -52.02 7.21
CA ALA A 690 -6.82 -53.46 7.04
C ALA A 690 -6.80 -53.76 5.53
N LYS A 691 -5.73 -54.36 5.06
CA LYS A 691 -5.64 -54.89 3.70
C LYS A 691 -6.88 -55.73 3.44
N GLY A 692 -7.73 -55.29 2.52
CA GLY A 692 -8.86 -56.12 2.09
C GLY A 692 -10.01 -55.24 1.53
N GLU A 693 -10.02 -55.07 0.29
CA GLU A 693 -10.97 -55.20 -0.82
C GLU A 693 -10.80 -54.16 -1.93
#